data_13adf311438822ba331c3af18c3d8d54
#
_entry.id   13adf311438822ba331c3af18c3d8d54
#
_cell.length_a   1.000
_cell.length_b   1.000
_cell.length_c   1.000
_cell.angle_alpha   90.00
_cell.angle_beta   90.00
_cell.angle_gamma   90.00
#
_symmetry.space_group_name_H-M   'P 1'
#
loop_
_entity.id
_entity.type
_entity.pdbx_description
1 polymer ?
#
loop_
_entity_poly.entity_id
_entity_poly.type
_entity_poly.pdbx_seq_one_letter_code
_entity_poly.pdbx_strand_id
1 'polypeptide(L)'
;NMDDFFTSEEKKELFSLYRHLMQSAGDSISWRDCQKLKKHLIKAAQCNGLQRNNFGMNPVIRDLQTAVIVAEEIGMKGSCLIGIMLHEIVKAHILSIEDVNIEYGEDVGSIIKGLVKTNELYSKSPAIESENFRNLLLSFAEDMRVILIMIADRVNVMRQIKDTGNEEDRVKVANEAAYLYAPLAHKLGLYKLKSELEDLSLKYTQRETYYYIKEKLNETKASRDKYIAAFIEPIKKKVAEAGLTFDIKGRTKSIHSIWNKIQKQKTPFEGIYDLFAIRIILDSDPEPAKEKQECWQVYSIVTDMYQPNPKRLRDWLSIPKSNGYESLHITVMGPEGKWVEVQIRTRRMDEIAERGLAAHWRYKGIKGETGLDEWLTSVREALENADNDSMKVMDQFKMDLYEDEVFVFTPKGDLFKLAKGATVLDFAFHIHSKLGCKCIGAKVNGKNVQLKQKLNSGDQVEIMTSNTQTPKQDWLNIVTTSKARTKIRQALKEMVARQHAFAKETLERKFKNRKLEYDEATMMRLIKRLGFKNVTEFYQKIADGALDVNETLDKYVEQQKRDNDTHDEIIYRSAEGYNLQAAQEESTSKEDVLVIDQNLKGLEFKLAKCCNPIYGDDVFGFVTVSGGIKIHRADCPNATQMRERFGYRIVKARWAGKSVGTQYPITLRVVG
;
A
#
# COMPACT_ATOMS: atom_id res chain seq x y z
N ASN A 1 -10.85 -43.16 18.41
CA ASN A 1 -9.63 -42.69 17.77
C ASN A 1 -9.99 -41.45 16.95
N MET A 2 -10.03 -40.32 17.59
CA MET A 2 -9.98 -39.04 16.89
C MET A 2 -8.56 -38.92 16.34
N ASP A 3 -8.42 -38.81 15.03
CA ASP A 3 -7.13 -38.59 14.40
C ASP A 3 -6.56 -37.27 14.94
N ASP A 4 -5.41 -37.36 15.60
CA ASP A 4 -4.66 -36.20 16.02
C ASP A 4 -4.37 -35.32 14.81
N PHE A 5 -4.64 -34.03 14.88
CA PHE A 5 -4.36 -33.06 13.79
C PHE A 5 -2.89 -33.10 13.35
N PHE A 6 -1.99 -33.27 14.32
CA PHE A 6 -0.55 -33.40 14.09
C PHE A 6 -0.16 -34.86 13.86
N THR A 7 0.59 -35.11 12.80
CA THR A 7 1.25 -36.40 12.61
C THR A 7 2.38 -36.59 13.62
N SER A 8 2.85 -37.84 13.81
CA SER A 8 3.99 -38.11 14.70
C SER A 8 5.28 -37.42 14.24
N GLU A 9 5.46 -37.27 12.92
CA GLU A 9 6.59 -36.57 12.32
C GLU A 9 6.49 -35.07 12.56
N GLU A 10 5.31 -34.50 12.39
CA GLU A 10 5.04 -33.08 12.64
C GLU A 10 5.26 -32.71 14.12
N LYS A 11 4.91 -33.58 15.07
CA LYS A 11 5.19 -33.37 16.50
C LYS A 11 6.70 -33.30 16.77
N LYS A 12 7.49 -34.13 16.12
CA LYS A 12 8.97 -34.10 16.24
C LYS A 12 9.52 -32.82 15.60
N GLU A 13 9.04 -32.48 14.42
CA GLU A 13 9.41 -31.26 13.70
C GLU A 13 9.09 -30.00 14.51
N LEU A 14 7.90 -29.93 15.12
CA LEU A 14 7.48 -28.84 15.99
C LEU A 14 8.49 -28.55 17.10
N PHE A 15 8.92 -29.60 17.82
CA PHE A 15 9.86 -29.44 18.92
C PHE A 15 11.28 -29.13 18.44
N SER A 16 11.69 -29.65 17.30
CA SER A 16 12.97 -29.33 16.67
C SER A 16 13.02 -27.86 16.25
N LEU A 17 12.00 -27.39 15.56
CA LEU A 17 11.86 -25.97 15.16
C LEU A 17 11.77 -25.05 16.36
N TYR A 18 11.02 -25.42 17.39
CA TYR A 18 10.91 -24.63 18.60
C TYR A 18 12.29 -24.43 19.28
N ARG A 19 13.07 -25.50 19.44
CA ARG A 19 14.40 -25.42 20.01
C ARG A 19 15.34 -24.57 19.18
N HIS A 20 15.31 -24.75 17.87
CA HIS A 20 16.10 -23.96 16.94
C HIS A 20 15.74 -22.47 17.02
N LEU A 21 14.45 -22.17 17.03
CA LEU A 21 13.94 -20.80 17.14
C LEU A 21 14.33 -20.15 18.46
N MET A 22 14.25 -20.87 19.58
CA MET A 22 14.66 -20.33 20.89
C MET A 22 16.17 -20.04 20.96
N GLN A 23 16.99 -20.85 20.31
CA GLN A 23 18.42 -20.54 20.17
C GLN A 23 18.65 -19.28 19.34
N SER A 24 17.94 -19.12 18.22
CA SER A 24 18.04 -17.93 17.36
C SER A 24 17.50 -16.67 18.03
N ALA A 25 16.46 -16.79 18.84
CA ALA A 25 15.89 -15.69 19.60
C ALA A 25 16.81 -15.20 20.72
N GLY A 26 17.62 -16.10 21.28
CA GLY A 26 18.54 -15.78 22.38
C GLY A 26 17.83 -15.14 23.57
N ASP A 27 18.41 -14.10 24.14
CA ASP A 27 17.87 -13.37 25.29
C ASP A 27 16.65 -12.49 24.97
N SER A 28 16.28 -12.37 23.71
CA SER A 28 15.13 -11.54 23.29
C SER A 28 13.78 -12.11 23.75
N ILE A 29 13.73 -13.40 24.05
CA ILE A 29 12.58 -14.07 24.66
C ILE A 29 13.02 -14.58 26.04
N SER A 30 12.32 -14.15 27.09
CA SER A 30 12.63 -14.56 28.46
C SER A 30 12.41 -16.07 28.64
N TRP A 31 13.13 -16.67 29.58
CA TRP A 31 12.92 -18.09 29.91
C TRP A 31 11.47 -18.38 30.32
N ARG A 32 10.86 -17.44 31.03
CA ARG A 32 9.45 -17.54 31.44
C ARG A 32 8.51 -17.62 30.23
N ASP A 33 8.73 -16.75 29.25
CA ASP A 33 7.95 -16.74 27.99
C ASP A 33 8.21 -18.00 27.17
N CYS A 34 9.43 -18.51 27.12
CA CYS A 34 9.73 -19.80 26.48
C CYS A 34 8.90 -20.94 27.09
N GLN A 35 8.74 -20.99 28.41
CA GLN A 35 7.94 -22.03 29.07
C GLN A 35 6.46 -21.88 28.77
N LYS A 36 5.94 -20.65 28.72
CA LYS A 36 4.54 -20.38 28.34
C LYS A 36 4.27 -20.76 26.89
N LEU A 37 5.16 -20.36 25.97
CA LEU A 37 5.06 -20.71 24.54
C LEU A 37 5.04 -22.22 24.34
N LYS A 38 5.91 -22.95 25.01
CA LYS A 38 5.94 -24.41 24.96
C LYS A 38 4.60 -25.01 25.38
N LYS A 39 4.00 -24.51 26.47
CA LYS A 39 2.69 -24.98 26.92
C LYS A 39 1.60 -24.70 25.89
N HIS A 40 1.57 -23.50 25.30
CA HIS A 40 0.59 -23.14 24.28
C HIS A 40 0.74 -23.98 23.00
N LEU A 41 1.97 -24.26 22.57
CA LEU A 41 2.22 -25.13 21.40
C LEU A 41 1.81 -26.58 21.67
N ILE A 42 2.05 -27.11 22.86
CA ILE A 42 1.57 -28.45 23.26
C ILE A 42 0.05 -28.48 23.27
N LYS A 43 -0.61 -27.46 23.83
CA LYS A 43 -2.06 -27.34 23.82
C LYS A 43 -2.62 -27.31 22.39
N ALA A 44 -2.01 -26.54 21.50
CA ALA A 44 -2.39 -26.48 20.09
C ALA A 44 -2.27 -27.83 19.39
N ALA A 45 -1.22 -28.59 19.69
CA ALA A 45 -1.04 -29.94 19.14
C ALA A 45 -2.10 -30.95 19.60
N GLN A 46 -2.79 -30.68 20.72
CA GLN A 46 -3.82 -31.54 21.29
C GLN A 46 -5.25 -31.07 20.96
N CYS A 47 -5.42 -29.87 20.42
CA CYS A 47 -6.72 -29.29 20.14
C CYS A 47 -7.14 -29.45 18.69
N ASN A 48 -8.45 -29.62 18.46
CA ASN A 48 -9.07 -29.52 17.15
C ASN A 48 -9.45 -28.06 16.87
N GLY A 49 -9.38 -27.62 15.62
CA GLY A 49 -9.76 -26.25 15.22
C GLY A 49 -8.74 -25.59 14.31
N LEU A 50 -7.57 -26.19 14.19
CA LEU A 50 -6.56 -25.76 13.21
C LEU A 50 -6.92 -26.28 11.82
N GLN A 51 -6.64 -25.48 10.79
CA GLN A 51 -6.90 -25.85 9.38
C GLN A 51 -5.63 -25.77 8.56
N ARG A 52 -5.42 -26.79 7.74
CA ARG A 52 -4.34 -26.81 6.76
C ARG A 52 -4.72 -25.94 5.55
N ASN A 53 -3.72 -25.37 4.91
CA ASN A 53 -3.93 -24.67 3.63
C ASN A 53 -4.12 -25.67 2.47
N ASN A 54 -4.30 -25.17 1.25
CA ASN A 54 -4.47 -25.99 0.05
C ASN A 54 -3.25 -26.88 -0.29
N PHE A 55 -2.11 -26.62 0.32
CA PHE A 55 -0.89 -27.42 0.18
C PHE A 55 -0.68 -28.44 1.30
N GLY A 56 -1.64 -28.58 2.20
CA GLY A 56 -1.60 -29.51 3.32
C GLY A 56 -0.64 -29.11 4.45
N MET A 57 -0.18 -27.85 4.48
CA MET A 57 0.74 -27.36 5.51
C MET A 57 0.07 -27.27 6.87
N ASN A 58 0.73 -27.75 7.91
CA ASN A 58 0.31 -27.53 9.29
C ASN A 58 0.53 -26.07 9.67
N PRO A 59 -0.49 -25.31 10.09
CA PRO A 59 -0.39 -23.88 10.32
C PRO A 59 0.58 -23.52 11.44
N VAL A 60 0.69 -24.31 12.48
CA VAL A 60 1.60 -24.07 13.62
C VAL A 60 3.06 -24.29 13.17
N ILE A 61 3.33 -25.33 12.42
CA ILE A 61 4.67 -25.59 11.86
C ILE A 61 5.05 -24.49 10.86
N ARG A 62 4.11 -24.09 10.02
CA ARG A 62 4.30 -22.96 9.10
C ARG A 62 4.69 -21.68 9.85
N ASP A 63 4.03 -21.38 10.97
CA ASP A 63 4.36 -20.24 11.81
C ASP A 63 5.77 -20.32 12.40
N LEU A 64 6.17 -21.48 12.90
CA LEU A 64 7.53 -21.64 13.42
C LEU A 64 8.58 -21.53 12.31
N GLN A 65 8.33 -22.06 11.14
CA GLN A 65 9.21 -21.90 9.97
C GLN A 65 9.33 -20.42 9.57
N THR A 66 8.22 -19.71 9.55
CA THR A 66 8.19 -18.27 9.27
C THR A 66 8.96 -17.49 10.33
N ALA A 67 8.79 -17.83 11.61
CA ALA A 67 9.50 -17.20 12.71
C ALA A 67 11.02 -17.42 12.62
N VAL A 68 11.48 -18.58 12.19
CA VAL A 68 12.91 -18.85 11.92
C VAL A 68 13.44 -17.92 10.83
N ILE A 69 12.72 -17.75 9.74
CA ILE A 69 13.11 -16.82 8.67
C ILE A 69 13.18 -15.38 9.20
N VAL A 70 12.19 -14.95 9.97
CA VAL A 70 12.16 -13.61 10.57
C VAL A 70 13.34 -13.39 11.52
N ALA A 71 13.66 -14.38 12.34
CA ALA A 71 14.77 -14.30 13.30
C ALA A 71 16.15 -14.31 12.62
N GLU A 72 16.37 -15.22 11.68
CA GLU A 72 17.68 -15.46 11.10
C GLU A 72 17.98 -14.65 9.84
N GLU A 73 17.00 -14.49 8.96
CA GLU A 73 17.17 -13.84 7.66
C GLU A 73 16.76 -12.37 7.66
N ILE A 74 15.78 -11.98 8.47
CA ILE A 74 15.36 -10.57 8.62
C ILE A 74 16.02 -9.95 9.87
N GLY A 75 16.18 -10.72 10.94
CA GLY A 75 16.87 -10.28 12.16
C GLY A 75 15.96 -9.61 13.18
N MET A 76 14.66 -9.79 13.10
CA MET A 76 13.70 -9.37 14.13
C MET A 76 13.60 -10.43 15.23
N LYS A 77 13.36 -9.99 16.46
CA LYS A 77 13.36 -10.84 17.66
C LYS A 77 12.24 -10.45 18.62
N GLY A 78 12.13 -11.15 19.73
CA GLY A 78 11.22 -10.81 20.82
C GLY A 78 9.73 -10.91 20.45
N SER A 79 9.03 -9.80 20.59
CA SER A 79 7.56 -9.72 20.37
C SER A 79 7.11 -10.19 19.00
N CYS A 80 7.90 -9.96 17.96
CA CYS A 80 7.58 -10.41 16.61
C CYS A 80 7.53 -11.94 16.52
N LEU A 81 8.52 -12.63 17.10
CA LEU A 81 8.58 -14.08 17.08
C LEU A 81 7.43 -14.72 17.89
N ILE A 82 7.15 -14.16 19.05
CA ILE A 82 6.04 -14.60 19.90
C ILE A 82 4.70 -14.42 19.16
N GLY A 83 4.51 -13.25 18.56
CA GLY A 83 3.29 -12.96 17.79
C GLY A 83 3.09 -13.92 16.63
N ILE A 84 4.13 -14.26 15.88
CA ILE A 84 4.07 -15.23 14.79
C ILE A 84 3.68 -16.61 15.32
N MET A 85 4.32 -17.09 16.38
CA MET A 85 4.04 -18.42 16.96
C MET A 85 2.62 -18.58 17.48
N LEU A 86 2.00 -17.50 17.96
CA LEU A 86 0.71 -17.54 18.60
C LEU A 86 -0.46 -17.17 17.68
N HIS A 87 -0.22 -16.57 16.52
CA HIS A 87 -1.33 -15.99 15.76
C HIS A 87 -2.33 -17.02 15.23
N GLU A 88 -1.90 -18.19 14.76
CA GLU A 88 -2.80 -19.26 14.33
C GLU A 88 -3.54 -19.89 15.53
N ILE A 89 -2.90 -19.94 16.68
CA ILE A 89 -3.50 -20.40 17.94
C ILE A 89 -4.63 -19.46 18.38
N VAL A 90 -4.41 -18.16 18.25
CA VAL A 90 -5.43 -17.14 18.51
C VAL A 90 -6.55 -17.18 17.46
N LYS A 91 -6.20 -17.31 16.21
CA LYS A 91 -7.16 -17.44 15.11
C LYS A 91 -8.07 -18.66 15.25
N ALA A 92 -7.55 -19.76 15.78
CA ALA A 92 -8.29 -20.98 16.08
C ALA A 92 -9.09 -20.91 17.40
N HIS A 93 -9.11 -19.77 18.07
CA HIS A 93 -9.79 -19.54 19.37
C HIS A 93 -9.30 -20.44 20.52
N ILE A 94 -8.10 -20.98 20.43
CA ILE A 94 -7.46 -21.76 21.49
C ILE A 94 -6.94 -20.81 22.59
N LEU A 95 -6.54 -19.61 22.23
CA LEU A 95 -6.08 -18.55 23.10
C LEU A 95 -6.72 -17.23 22.67
N SER A 96 -7.19 -16.40 23.61
CA SER A 96 -7.76 -15.09 23.29
C SER A 96 -6.68 -14.00 23.20
N ILE A 97 -6.98 -12.89 22.51
CA ILE A 97 -6.08 -11.73 22.47
C ILE A 97 -5.90 -11.12 23.86
N GLU A 98 -6.95 -11.10 24.66
CA GLU A 98 -6.90 -10.61 26.04
C GLU A 98 -5.92 -11.42 26.87
N ASP A 99 -5.93 -12.74 26.76
CA ASP A 99 -4.97 -13.62 27.42
C ASP A 99 -3.55 -13.36 26.95
N VAL A 100 -3.36 -13.15 25.66
CA VAL A 100 -2.03 -12.80 25.09
C VAL A 100 -1.52 -11.47 25.66
N ASN A 101 -2.38 -10.46 25.73
CA ASN A 101 -2.00 -9.15 26.28
C ASN A 101 -1.58 -9.26 27.75
N ILE A 102 -2.27 -10.09 28.53
CA ILE A 102 -1.94 -10.32 29.94
C ILE A 102 -0.64 -11.10 30.10
N GLU A 103 -0.44 -12.15 29.31
CA GLU A 103 0.69 -13.07 29.46
C GLU A 103 1.98 -12.59 28.78
N TYR A 104 1.89 -11.90 27.64
CA TYR A 104 3.03 -11.50 26.79
C TYR A 104 3.14 -10.00 26.56
N GLY A 105 2.12 -9.22 26.87
CA GLY A 105 2.07 -7.78 26.66
C GLY A 105 1.29 -7.35 25.41
N GLU A 106 0.89 -6.09 25.41
CA GLU A 106 0.05 -5.50 24.35
C GLU A 106 0.75 -5.42 22.98
N ASP A 107 2.08 -5.36 22.98
CA ASP A 107 2.87 -5.31 21.75
C ASP A 107 2.72 -6.60 20.94
N VAL A 108 2.78 -7.75 21.60
CA VAL A 108 2.51 -9.06 20.98
C VAL A 108 1.07 -9.15 20.49
N GLY A 109 0.11 -8.70 21.30
CA GLY A 109 -1.30 -8.67 20.94
C GLY A 109 -1.57 -7.81 19.70
N SER A 110 -0.90 -6.68 19.55
CA SER A 110 -0.99 -5.79 18.39
C SER A 110 -0.50 -6.47 17.11
N ILE A 111 0.62 -7.17 17.17
CA ILE A 111 1.16 -7.94 16.04
C ILE A 111 0.18 -9.04 15.62
N ILE A 112 -0.35 -9.78 16.58
CA ILE A 112 -1.33 -10.85 16.31
C ILE A 112 -2.60 -10.29 15.67
N LYS A 113 -3.13 -9.18 16.18
CA LYS A 113 -4.29 -8.51 15.56
C LYS A 113 -4.02 -8.16 14.09
N GLY A 114 -2.87 -7.59 13.78
CA GLY A 114 -2.46 -7.27 12.42
C GLY A 114 -2.38 -8.50 11.52
N LEU A 115 -1.79 -9.59 11.98
CA LEU A 115 -1.68 -10.84 11.25
C LEU A 115 -3.04 -11.52 11.01
N VAL A 116 -3.88 -11.58 12.03
CA VAL A 116 -5.23 -12.17 11.92
C VAL A 116 -6.10 -11.36 10.95
N LYS A 117 -6.10 -10.04 11.06
CA LYS A 117 -6.82 -9.15 10.14
C LYS A 117 -6.38 -9.35 8.69
N THR A 118 -5.08 -9.46 8.45
CA THR A 118 -4.52 -9.70 7.13
C THR A 118 -4.95 -11.05 6.57
N ASN A 119 -4.91 -12.12 7.38
CA ASN A 119 -5.35 -13.45 6.97
C ASN A 119 -6.86 -13.50 6.66
N GLU A 120 -7.68 -12.78 7.40
CA GLU A 120 -9.13 -12.67 7.12
C GLU A 120 -9.38 -11.98 5.77
N LEU A 121 -8.61 -10.97 5.41
CA LEU A 121 -8.71 -10.31 4.11
C LEU A 121 -8.34 -11.25 2.97
N TYR A 122 -7.32 -12.09 3.15
CA TYR A 122 -6.94 -13.12 2.17
C TYR A 122 -8.01 -14.19 1.96
N SER A 123 -8.72 -14.58 3.00
CA SER A 123 -9.72 -15.64 2.92
C SER A 123 -10.99 -15.24 2.16
N LYS A 124 -11.27 -13.94 2.03
CA LYS A 124 -12.51 -13.43 1.44
C LYS A 124 -12.47 -13.23 -0.06
N SER A 125 -11.31 -13.11 -0.69
CA SER A 125 -11.15 -12.91 -2.16
C SER A 125 -9.69 -13.00 -2.59
N PRO A 126 -9.39 -13.36 -3.85
CA PRO A 126 -8.04 -13.28 -4.38
C PRO A 126 -7.47 -11.86 -4.22
N ALA A 127 -6.24 -11.75 -3.74
CA ALA A 127 -5.61 -10.47 -3.41
C ALA A 127 -5.48 -9.47 -4.59
N ILE A 128 -5.77 -9.90 -5.80
CA ILE A 128 -5.64 -9.12 -7.04
C ILE A 128 -6.94 -8.39 -7.40
N GLU A 129 -8.09 -8.78 -6.83
CA GLU A 129 -9.38 -8.15 -7.12
C GLU A 129 -9.71 -7.00 -6.17
N SER A 130 -9.50 -5.87 -6.68
CA SER A 130 -9.94 -4.50 -6.37
C SER A 130 -10.12 -4.02 -4.92
N GLU A 131 -11.14 -4.39 -4.21
CA GLU A 131 -11.45 -3.78 -2.91
C GLU A 131 -10.64 -4.41 -1.76
N ASN A 132 -10.38 -5.71 -1.85
CA ASN A 132 -9.60 -6.43 -0.85
C ASN A 132 -8.11 -6.12 -0.91
N PHE A 133 -7.56 -5.88 -2.09
CA PHE A 133 -6.18 -5.44 -2.25
C PHE A 133 -5.94 -4.09 -1.56
N ARG A 134 -6.86 -3.15 -1.72
CA ARG A 134 -6.85 -1.87 -1.02
C ARG A 134 -6.85 -2.05 0.49
N ASN A 135 -7.76 -2.87 1.02
CA ASN A 135 -7.86 -3.14 2.45
C ASN A 135 -6.62 -3.86 2.99
N LEU A 136 -6.02 -4.75 2.20
CA LEU A 136 -4.77 -5.42 2.52
C LEU A 136 -3.62 -4.42 2.64
N LEU A 137 -3.47 -3.50 1.69
CA LEU A 137 -2.44 -2.46 1.73
C LEU A 137 -2.65 -1.49 2.90
N LEU A 138 -3.89 -1.12 3.20
CA LEU A 138 -4.21 -0.30 4.38
C LEU A 138 -3.84 -1.02 5.68
N SER A 139 -4.08 -2.32 5.77
CA SER A 139 -3.66 -3.14 6.91
C SER A 139 -2.13 -3.17 7.06
N PHE A 140 -1.41 -3.30 5.97
CA PHE A 140 0.06 -3.23 5.96
C PHE A 140 0.60 -1.87 6.42
N ALA A 141 -0.06 -0.79 6.05
CA ALA A 141 0.35 0.55 6.42
C ALA A 141 0.15 0.89 7.92
N GLU A 142 -0.56 0.05 8.66
CA GLU A 142 -0.74 0.23 10.11
C GLU A 142 0.49 -0.21 10.92
N ASP A 143 1.16 -1.31 10.52
CA ASP A 143 2.35 -1.84 11.21
C ASP A 143 3.32 -2.49 10.21
N MET A 144 4.51 -1.90 10.09
CA MET A 144 5.57 -2.38 9.20
C MET A 144 6.06 -3.79 9.56
N ARG A 145 6.00 -4.17 10.82
CA ARG A 145 6.40 -5.52 11.28
C ARG A 145 5.50 -6.60 10.66
N VAL A 146 4.22 -6.31 10.49
CA VAL A 146 3.26 -7.21 9.82
C VAL A 146 3.65 -7.45 8.37
N ILE A 147 4.07 -6.42 7.65
CA ILE A 147 4.55 -6.57 6.26
C ILE A 147 5.76 -7.50 6.19
N LEU A 148 6.75 -7.30 7.06
CA LEU A 148 7.95 -8.12 7.11
C LEU A 148 7.63 -9.59 7.41
N ILE A 149 6.73 -9.83 8.34
CA ILE A 149 6.26 -11.18 8.68
C ILE A 149 5.54 -11.83 7.50
N MET A 150 4.69 -11.09 6.81
CA MET A 150 3.95 -11.60 5.65
C MET A 150 4.88 -11.94 4.47
N ILE A 151 5.93 -11.14 4.26
CA ILE A 151 6.96 -11.46 3.27
C ILE A 151 7.67 -12.77 3.64
N ALA A 152 8.07 -12.93 4.90
CA ALA A 152 8.71 -14.14 5.39
C ALA A 152 7.80 -15.38 5.27
N ASP A 153 6.53 -15.23 5.58
CA ASP A 153 5.54 -16.29 5.41
C ASP A 153 5.39 -16.71 3.94
N ARG A 154 5.34 -15.76 3.02
CA ARG A 154 5.27 -16.08 1.59
C ARG A 154 6.54 -16.76 1.09
N VAL A 155 7.71 -16.33 1.53
CA VAL A 155 8.98 -17.01 1.25
C VAL A 155 8.94 -18.46 1.73
N ASN A 156 8.47 -18.67 2.96
CA ASN A 156 8.33 -20.01 3.54
C ASN A 156 7.40 -20.88 2.69
N VAL A 157 6.21 -20.40 2.37
CA VAL A 157 5.24 -21.13 1.52
C VAL A 157 5.87 -21.49 0.19
N MET A 158 6.51 -20.54 -0.49
CA MET A 158 7.17 -20.77 -1.78
C MET A 158 8.28 -21.83 -1.70
N ARG A 159 9.02 -21.88 -0.59
CA ARG A 159 10.05 -22.90 -0.36
C ARG A 159 9.45 -24.31 -0.14
N GLN A 160 8.29 -24.37 0.53
CA GLN A 160 7.68 -25.62 0.98
C GLN A 160 6.79 -26.30 -0.08
N ILE A 161 6.12 -25.52 -0.93
CA ILE A 161 5.09 -26.05 -1.82
C ILE A 161 5.65 -26.93 -2.96
N LYS A 162 6.84 -26.67 -3.48
CA LYS A 162 7.51 -27.45 -4.53
C LYS A 162 6.52 -28.04 -5.56
N ASP A 163 6.34 -29.37 -5.54
CA ASP A 163 5.41 -30.09 -6.41
C ASP A 163 4.12 -30.53 -5.68
N THR A 164 3.86 -29.99 -4.47
CA THR A 164 2.65 -30.29 -3.70
C THR A 164 1.46 -29.45 -4.14
N GLY A 165 0.26 -29.93 -3.86
CA GLY A 165 -0.97 -29.25 -4.26
C GLY A 165 -1.23 -29.31 -5.77
N ASN A 166 -2.22 -28.59 -6.25
CA ASN A 166 -2.48 -28.49 -7.67
C ASN A 166 -1.65 -27.36 -8.31
N GLU A 167 -1.44 -27.45 -9.61
CA GLU A 167 -0.65 -26.47 -10.36
C GLU A 167 -1.30 -25.08 -10.35
N GLU A 168 -2.61 -24.99 -10.42
CA GLU A 168 -3.35 -23.73 -10.39
C GLU A 168 -3.09 -22.95 -9.09
N ASP A 169 -3.14 -23.61 -7.94
CA ASP A 169 -2.85 -23.00 -6.65
C ASP A 169 -1.38 -22.54 -6.55
N ARG A 170 -0.42 -23.34 -7.06
CA ARG A 170 0.99 -22.94 -7.09
C ARG A 170 1.22 -21.71 -7.94
N VAL A 171 0.64 -21.65 -9.14
CA VAL A 171 0.74 -20.51 -10.06
C VAL A 171 0.12 -19.27 -9.43
N LYS A 172 -1.02 -19.40 -8.78
CA LYS A 172 -1.69 -18.31 -8.08
C LYS A 172 -0.82 -17.72 -6.96
N VAL A 173 -0.26 -18.56 -6.11
CA VAL A 173 0.64 -18.16 -5.03
C VAL A 173 1.91 -17.50 -5.60
N ALA A 174 2.47 -18.06 -6.66
CA ALA A 174 3.65 -17.52 -7.35
C ALA A 174 3.38 -16.14 -7.98
N ASN A 175 2.24 -15.97 -8.60
CA ASN A 175 1.84 -14.66 -9.16
C ASN A 175 1.68 -13.59 -8.08
N GLU A 176 1.03 -13.91 -6.96
CA GLU A 176 0.94 -13.00 -5.82
C GLU A 176 2.34 -12.64 -5.27
N ALA A 177 3.24 -13.60 -5.17
CA ALA A 177 4.61 -13.36 -4.74
C ALA A 177 5.35 -12.41 -5.68
N ALA A 178 5.21 -12.57 -6.98
CA ALA A 178 5.81 -11.69 -7.98
C ALA A 178 5.18 -10.30 -8.01
N TYR A 179 3.87 -10.20 -7.85
CA TYR A 179 3.13 -8.94 -7.96
C TYR A 179 3.17 -8.08 -6.70
N LEU A 180 3.15 -8.68 -5.53
CA LEU A 180 3.00 -7.98 -4.25
C LEU A 180 4.23 -8.12 -3.36
N TYR A 181 4.63 -9.33 -3.04
CA TYR A 181 5.63 -9.57 -2.00
C TYR A 181 7.06 -9.28 -2.44
N ALA A 182 7.44 -9.61 -3.67
CA ALA A 182 8.77 -9.26 -4.19
C ALA A 182 8.97 -7.75 -4.31
N PRO A 183 8.01 -6.96 -4.85
CA PRO A 183 8.07 -5.50 -4.81
C PRO A 183 8.17 -4.91 -3.41
N LEU A 184 7.39 -5.41 -2.46
CA LEU A 184 7.45 -4.98 -1.05
C LEU A 184 8.82 -5.31 -0.43
N ALA A 185 9.35 -6.50 -0.67
CA ALA A 185 10.67 -6.90 -0.20
C ALA A 185 11.76 -5.98 -0.77
N HIS A 186 11.67 -5.62 -2.04
CA HIS A 186 12.57 -4.66 -2.67
C HIS A 186 12.53 -3.29 -1.98
N LYS A 187 11.34 -2.76 -1.76
CA LYS A 187 11.17 -1.45 -1.10
C LYS A 187 11.73 -1.44 0.33
N LEU A 188 11.55 -2.53 1.05
CA LEU A 188 12.02 -2.68 2.43
C LEU A 188 13.50 -3.10 2.54
N GLY A 189 14.22 -3.20 1.44
CA GLY A 189 15.64 -3.54 1.41
C GLY A 189 15.95 -5.02 1.62
N LEU A 190 14.95 -5.91 1.56
CA LEU A 190 15.10 -7.36 1.68
C LEU A 190 15.48 -7.97 0.32
N TYR A 191 16.62 -7.57 -0.22
CA TYR A 191 17.01 -7.90 -1.60
C TYR A 191 17.25 -9.39 -1.82
N LYS A 192 17.76 -10.10 -0.82
CA LYS A 192 17.95 -11.55 -0.87
C LYS A 192 16.62 -12.28 -0.97
N LEU A 193 15.66 -11.94 -0.11
CA LEU A 193 14.32 -12.53 -0.13
C LEU A 193 13.54 -12.14 -1.38
N LYS A 194 13.68 -10.89 -1.83
CA LYS A 194 13.13 -10.44 -3.11
C LYS A 194 13.60 -11.31 -4.27
N SER A 195 14.90 -11.52 -4.39
CA SER A 195 15.49 -12.33 -5.46
C SER A 195 15.02 -13.77 -5.40
N GLU A 196 14.90 -14.34 -4.21
CA GLU A 196 14.39 -15.70 -4.02
C GLU A 196 12.91 -15.80 -4.40
N LEU A 197 12.07 -14.85 -4.00
CA LEU A 197 10.66 -14.79 -4.40
C LEU A 197 10.50 -14.70 -5.92
N GLU A 198 11.30 -13.88 -6.57
CA GLU A 198 11.29 -13.73 -8.02
C GLU A 198 11.74 -15.02 -8.72
N ASP A 199 12.80 -15.67 -8.25
CA ASP A 199 13.31 -16.91 -8.81
C ASP A 199 12.30 -18.07 -8.63
N LEU A 200 11.72 -18.22 -7.45
CA LEU A 200 10.69 -19.23 -7.19
C LEU A 200 9.41 -18.97 -7.98
N SER A 201 9.03 -17.70 -8.13
CA SER A 201 7.88 -17.32 -8.95
C SER A 201 8.10 -17.69 -10.42
N LEU A 202 9.28 -17.43 -10.96
CA LEU A 202 9.66 -17.82 -12.31
C LEU A 202 9.65 -19.36 -12.46
N LYS A 203 10.18 -20.07 -11.48
CA LYS A 203 10.18 -21.53 -11.45
C LYS A 203 8.78 -22.14 -11.54
N TYR A 204 7.80 -21.56 -10.84
CA TYR A 204 6.44 -22.09 -10.82
C TYR A 204 5.57 -21.59 -11.97
N THR A 205 5.85 -20.43 -12.53
CA THR A 205 5.07 -19.83 -13.63
C THR A 205 5.65 -20.10 -15.01
N GLN A 206 6.98 -20.18 -15.13
CA GLN A 206 7.72 -20.39 -16.39
C GLN A 206 8.83 -21.42 -16.18
N ARG A 207 8.44 -22.65 -15.93
CA ARG A 207 9.33 -23.75 -15.53
C ARG A 207 10.46 -23.99 -16.53
N GLU A 208 10.14 -24.03 -17.81
CA GLU A 208 11.12 -24.29 -18.89
C GLU A 208 12.19 -23.19 -18.94
N THR A 209 11.78 -21.94 -18.85
CA THR A 209 12.69 -20.78 -18.82
C THR A 209 13.60 -20.80 -17.60
N TYR A 210 13.05 -21.11 -16.43
CA TYR A 210 13.82 -21.20 -15.19
C TYR A 210 14.91 -22.27 -15.28
N TYR A 211 14.57 -23.48 -15.72
CA TYR A 211 15.53 -24.58 -15.82
C TYR A 211 16.53 -24.39 -16.95
N TYR A 212 16.12 -23.76 -18.06
CA TYR A 212 17.05 -23.38 -19.13
C TYR A 212 18.18 -22.47 -18.63
N ILE A 213 17.84 -21.41 -17.91
CA ILE A 213 18.83 -20.49 -17.35
C ILE A 213 19.67 -21.17 -16.26
N LYS A 214 19.03 -21.95 -15.40
CA LYS A 214 19.72 -22.70 -14.34
C LYS A 214 20.75 -23.67 -14.91
N GLU A 215 20.41 -24.39 -15.96
CA GLU A 215 21.32 -25.30 -16.65
C GLU A 215 22.49 -24.53 -17.28
N LYS A 216 22.24 -23.45 -17.99
CA LYS A 216 23.28 -22.57 -18.52
C LYS A 216 24.21 -22.02 -17.45
N LEU A 217 23.70 -21.64 -16.30
CA LEU A 217 24.51 -21.24 -15.14
C LEU A 217 25.37 -22.37 -14.61
N ASN A 218 24.84 -23.59 -14.53
CA ASN A 218 25.60 -24.75 -14.08
C ASN A 218 26.71 -25.14 -15.06
N GLU A 219 26.45 -25.14 -16.37
CA GLU A 219 27.44 -25.42 -17.40
C GLU A 219 28.61 -24.43 -17.38
N THR A 220 28.35 -23.16 -17.10
CA THR A 220 29.36 -22.09 -17.11
C THR A 220 29.98 -21.85 -15.73
N LYS A 221 29.56 -22.54 -14.69
CA LYS A 221 29.99 -22.28 -13.30
C LYS A 221 31.49 -22.38 -13.12
N ALA A 222 32.11 -23.43 -13.60
CA ALA A 222 33.55 -23.66 -13.43
C ALA A 222 34.38 -22.55 -14.10
N SER A 223 34.03 -22.12 -15.31
CA SER A 223 34.72 -21.05 -16.02
C SER A 223 34.49 -19.67 -15.36
N ARG A 224 33.27 -19.43 -14.86
CA ARG A 224 32.97 -18.21 -14.12
C ARG A 224 33.72 -18.13 -12.78
N ASP A 225 33.78 -19.21 -12.03
CA ASP A 225 34.49 -19.26 -10.75
C ASP A 225 35.99 -19.04 -10.98
N LYS A 226 36.57 -19.61 -12.02
CA LYS A 226 37.96 -19.40 -12.41
C LYS A 226 38.24 -17.95 -12.79
N TYR A 227 37.34 -17.33 -13.57
CA TYR A 227 37.47 -15.93 -13.96
C TYR A 227 37.39 -14.99 -12.74
N ILE A 228 36.42 -15.21 -11.86
CA ILE A 228 36.24 -14.43 -10.64
C ILE A 228 37.42 -14.59 -9.70
N ALA A 229 37.96 -15.79 -9.51
CA ALA A 229 39.17 -16.01 -8.72
C ALA A 229 40.36 -15.25 -9.26
N ALA A 230 40.56 -15.25 -10.57
CA ALA A 230 41.64 -14.50 -11.23
C ALA A 230 41.44 -12.99 -11.12
N PHE A 231 40.20 -12.52 -11.16
CA PHE A 231 39.86 -11.10 -10.97
C PHE A 231 40.10 -10.62 -9.54
N ILE A 232 39.72 -11.44 -8.56
CA ILE A 232 39.81 -11.12 -7.12
C ILE A 232 41.26 -11.10 -6.61
N GLU A 233 42.11 -12.00 -7.07
CA GLU A 233 43.44 -12.22 -6.48
C GLU A 233 44.32 -10.95 -6.42
N PRO A 234 44.47 -10.16 -7.51
CA PRO A 234 45.18 -8.90 -7.45
C PRO A 234 44.56 -7.88 -6.49
N ILE A 235 43.25 -7.83 -6.42
CA ILE A 235 42.53 -6.91 -5.53
C ILE A 235 42.77 -7.29 -4.07
N LYS A 236 42.69 -8.56 -3.72
CA LYS A 236 43.02 -9.10 -2.40
C LYS A 236 44.42 -8.66 -1.94
N LYS A 237 45.40 -8.83 -2.80
CA LYS A 237 46.77 -8.47 -2.52
C LYS A 237 46.90 -6.99 -2.23
N LYS A 238 46.38 -6.11 -3.07
CA LYS A 238 46.46 -4.66 -2.94
C LYS A 238 45.70 -4.12 -1.73
N VAL A 239 44.55 -4.64 -1.43
CA VAL A 239 43.72 -4.23 -0.27
C VAL A 239 44.39 -4.69 1.03
N ALA A 240 45.01 -5.87 1.07
CA ALA A 240 45.78 -6.35 2.20
C ALA A 240 47.06 -5.51 2.42
N GLU A 241 47.76 -5.15 1.36
CA GLU A 241 48.95 -4.24 1.43
C GLU A 241 48.57 -2.85 1.99
N ALA A 242 47.34 -2.39 1.77
CA ALA A 242 46.83 -1.14 2.34
C ALA A 242 46.49 -1.24 3.84
N GLY A 243 46.66 -2.41 4.47
CA GLY A 243 46.39 -2.63 5.88
C GLY A 243 44.93 -2.77 6.27
N LEU A 244 44.05 -3.00 5.31
CA LEU A 244 42.63 -3.18 5.54
C LEU A 244 42.29 -4.65 5.80
N THR A 245 41.39 -4.88 6.76
CA THR A 245 40.80 -6.20 7.02
C THR A 245 39.51 -6.32 6.25
N PHE A 246 39.34 -7.39 5.49
CA PHE A 246 38.24 -7.53 4.53
C PHE A 246 37.91 -8.98 4.20
N ASP A 247 36.75 -9.17 3.61
CA ASP A 247 36.32 -10.40 2.96
C ASP A 247 35.85 -10.07 1.53
N ILE A 248 36.16 -10.92 0.56
CA ILE A 248 35.71 -10.77 -0.83
C ILE A 248 34.91 -11.99 -1.25
N LYS A 249 33.69 -11.76 -1.73
CA LYS A 249 32.79 -12.81 -2.21
C LYS A 249 32.43 -12.57 -3.67
N GLY A 250 32.48 -13.63 -4.49
CA GLY A 250 31.85 -13.64 -5.80
C GLY A 250 30.35 -13.79 -5.64
N ARG A 251 29.59 -13.16 -6.49
CA ARG A 251 28.13 -13.25 -6.54
C ARG A 251 27.63 -13.50 -7.96
N THR A 252 26.74 -14.47 -8.11
CA THR A 252 25.98 -14.66 -9.35
C THR A 252 24.63 -13.94 -9.24
N LYS A 253 24.21 -13.29 -10.30
CA LYS A 253 22.87 -12.66 -10.38
C LYS A 253 21.77 -13.73 -10.33
N SER A 254 20.60 -13.36 -9.83
CA SER A 254 19.44 -14.22 -9.78
C SER A 254 18.98 -14.62 -11.19
N ILE A 255 18.37 -15.78 -11.30
CA ILE A 255 17.84 -16.32 -12.58
C ILE A 255 16.81 -15.35 -13.19
N HIS A 256 15.94 -14.82 -12.37
CA HIS A 256 14.95 -13.82 -12.79
C HIS A 256 15.61 -12.54 -13.35
N SER A 257 16.67 -12.04 -12.71
CA SER A 257 17.42 -10.88 -13.20
C SER A 257 18.08 -11.13 -14.54
N ILE A 258 18.62 -12.35 -14.75
CA ILE A 258 19.19 -12.78 -16.02
C ILE A 258 18.10 -12.84 -17.10
N TRP A 259 16.95 -13.41 -16.79
CA TRP A 259 15.81 -13.49 -17.69
C TRP A 259 15.31 -12.12 -18.12
N ASN A 260 15.17 -11.20 -17.18
CA ASN A 260 14.80 -9.82 -17.49
C ASN A 260 15.79 -9.13 -18.44
N LYS A 261 17.08 -9.39 -18.28
CA LYS A 261 18.11 -8.87 -19.19
C LYS A 261 18.00 -9.48 -20.58
N ILE A 262 17.81 -10.78 -20.69
CA ILE A 262 17.58 -11.49 -21.95
C ILE A 262 16.41 -10.85 -22.70
N GLN A 263 15.29 -10.59 -22.01
CA GLN A 263 14.11 -9.97 -22.61
C GLN A 263 14.33 -8.52 -23.02
N LYS A 264 14.93 -7.70 -22.14
CA LYS A 264 15.14 -6.27 -22.40
C LYS A 264 16.18 -6.01 -23.48
N GLN A 265 17.27 -6.76 -23.51
CA GLN A 265 18.37 -6.60 -24.45
C GLN A 265 18.15 -7.40 -25.74
N LYS A 266 17.14 -8.27 -25.77
CA LYS A 266 16.86 -9.20 -26.89
C LYS A 266 18.10 -10.00 -27.32
N THR A 267 18.92 -10.39 -26.34
CA THR A 267 20.14 -11.15 -26.52
C THR A 267 20.00 -12.55 -25.91
N PRO A 268 20.67 -13.57 -26.46
CA PRO A 268 20.73 -14.90 -25.83
C PRO A 268 21.53 -14.82 -24.52
N PHE A 269 21.45 -15.90 -23.72
CA PHE A 269 22.18 -15.99 -22.44
C PHE A 269 23.70 -15.72 -22.63
N GLU A 270 24.30 -16.22 -23.68
CA GLU A 270 25.72 -16.03 -24.02
C GLU A 270 26.10 -14.56 -24.29
N GLY A 271 25.14 -13.73 -24.64
CA GLY A 271 25.32 -12.29 -24.89
C GLY A 271 25.22 -11.44 -23.62
N ILE A 272 24.96 -12.02 -22.46
CA ILE A 272 24.88 -11.30 -21.20
C ILE A 272 26.26 -11.22 -20.55
N TYR A 273 26.87 -10.05 -20.66
CA TYR A 273 28.22 -9.81 -20.14
C TYR A 273 28.27 -9.44 -18.66
N ASP A 274 27.15 -9.03 -18.05
CA ASP A 274 27.05 -8.55 -16.66
C ASP A 274 26.73 -9.66 -15.64
N LEU A 275 27.16 -10.90 -15.90
CA LEU A 275 26.89 -12.02 -14.99
C LEU A 275 27.75 -11.99 -13.75
N PHE A 276 28.87 -11.29 -13.79
CA PHE A 276 29.87 -11.28 -12.73
C PHE A 276 29.66 -10.09 -11.77
N ALA A 277 29.59 -10.38 -10.52
CA ALA A 277 29.63 -9.39 -9.45
C ALA A 277 30.52 -9.89 -8.34
N ILE A 278 31.28 -9.02 -7.73
CA ILE A 278 32.00 -9.27 -6.50
C ILE A 278 31.58 -8.29 -5.43
N ARG A 279 31.71 -8.70 -4.19
CA ARG A 279 31.42 -7.90 -3.02
C ARG A 279 32.63 -7.86 -2.12
N ILE A 280 33.13 -6.67 -1.84
CA ILE A 280 34.22 -6.43 -0.90
C ILE A 280 33.60 -5.90 0.38
N ILE A 281 33.78 -6.64 1.47
CA ILE A 281 33.22 -6.34 2.79
C ILE A 281 34.39 -5.98 3.71
N LEU A 282 34.42 -4.75 4.20
CA LEU A 282 35.46 -4.25 5.08
C LEU A 282 35.06 -4.41 6.55
N ASP A 283 36.01 -4.91 7.37
CA ASP A 283 35.86 -4.93 8.82
C ASP A 283 36.35 -3.58 9.41
N SER A 284 35.56 -2.54 9.15
CA SER A 284 35.85 -1.19 9.65
C SER A 284 35.21 -0.96 11.01
N ASP A 285 35.80 -0.04 11.80
CA ASP A 285 35.11 0.50 12.97
C ASP A 285 33.80 1.17 12.51
N PRO A 286 32.72 1.02 13.26
CA PRO A 286 31.40 1.56 12.85
C PRO A 286 31.30 3.09 12.99
N GLU A 287 32.39 3.80 12.89
CA GLU A 287 32.44 5.25 12.81
C GLU A 287 32.20 5.72 11.37
N PRO A 288 31.16 6.51 11.09
CA PRO A 288 30.75 6.85 9.72
C PRO A 288 31.86 7.44 8.84
N ALA A 289 32.70 8.29 9.40
CA ALA A 289 33.82 8.90 8.68
C ALA A 289 34.85 7.88 8.23
N LYS A 290 35.22 6.95 9.11
CA LYS A 290 36.15 5.87 8.81
C LYS A 290 35.58 4.87 7.79
N GLU A 291 34.34 4.49 7.94
CA GLU A 291 33.66 3.61 7.00
C GLU A 291 33.69 4.17 5.58
N LYS A 292 33.35 5.43 5.41
CA LYS A 292 33.44 6.11 4.11
C LYS A 292 34.83 6.17 3.55
N GLN A 293 35.81 6.60 4.36
CA GLN A 293 37.19 6.70 3.93
C GLN A 293 37.74 5.37 3.43
N GLU A 294 37.54 4.29 4.17
CA GLU A 294 38.02 2.97 3.81
C GLU A 294 37.33 2.42 2.55
N CYS A 295 36.04 2.65 2.39
CA CYS A 295 35.31 2.27 1.17
C CYS A 295 35.85 3.02 -0.05
N TRP A 296 36.09 4.32 0.04
CA TRP A 296 36.65 5.11 -1.05
C TRP A 296 38.12 4.78 -1.33
N GLN A 297 38.87 4.36 -0.31
CA GLN A 297 40.22 3.85 -0.47
C GLN A 297 40.23 2.57 -1.33
N VAL A 298 39.32 1.65 -1.06
CA VAL A 298 39.17 0.43 -1.86
C VAL A 298 38.73 0.77 -3.28
N TYR A 299 37.83 1.74 -3.46
CA TYR A 299 37.47 2.27 -4.78
C TYR A 299 38.71 2.72 -5.54
N SER A 300 39.58 3.50 -4.92
CA SER A 300 40.83 3.96 -5.52
C SER A 300 41.73 2.79 -5.93
N ILE A 301 41.89 1.81 -5.08
CA ILE A 301 42.67 0.60 -5.37
C ILE A 301 42.15 -0.15 -6.58
N VAL A 302 40.85 -0.41 -6.61
CA VAL A 302 40.20 -1.18 -7.70
C VAL A 302 40.27 -0.42 -9.04
N THR A 303 40.04 0.88 -9.02
CA THR A 303 40.06 1.72 -10.23
C THR A 303 41.46 2.02 -10.76
N ASP A 304 42.50 1.90 -9.92
CA ASP A 304 43.90 1.91 -10.38
C ASP A 304 44.23 0.64 -11.19
N MET A 305 43.63 -0.48 -10.84
CA MET A 305 43.89 -1.77 -11.48
C MET A 305 43.03 -2.04 -12.69
N TYR A 306 41.77 -1.59 -12.67
CA TYR A 306 40.80 -1.82 -13.72
C TYR A 306 40.07 -0.53 -14.10
N GLN A 307 39.90 -0.30 -15.37
CA GLN A 307 39.24 0.91 -15.89
C GLN A 307 37.75 0.93 -15.52
N PRO A 308 37.28 1.94 -14.77
CA PRO A 308 35.88 2.05 -14.42
C PRO A 308 35.02 2.59 -15.55
N ASN A 309 33.73 2.22 -15.54
CA ASN A 309 32.71 2.86 -16.37
C ASN A 309 32.05 4.00 -15.55
N PRO A 310 32.35 5.28 -15.87
CA PRO A 310 31.88 6.41 -15.07
C PRO A 310 30.34 6.53 -15.01
N LYS A 311 29.64 6.05 -16.03
CA LYS A 311 28.18 6.11 -16.11
C LYS A 311 27.48 5.12 -15.18
N ARG A 312 28.22 4.12 -14.69
CA ARG A 312 27.69 3.06 -13.83
C ARG A 312 28.12 3.17 -12.37
N LEU A 313 28.78 4.25 -11.97
CA LEU A 313 29.06 4.53 -10.59
C LEU A 313 27.77 4.83 -9.82
N ARG A 314 27.58 4.17 -8.70
CA ARG A 314 26.48 4.40 -7.76
C ARG A 314 27.04 4.62 -6.37
N ASP A 315 26.94 5.85 -5.88
CA ASP A 315 27.39 6.24 -4.55
C ASP A 315 26.23 6.26 -3.56
N TRP A 316 25.98 5.12 -2.95
CA TRP A 316 25.04 4.98 -1.84
C TRP A 316 25.69 5.18 -0.46
N LEU A 317 26.96 5.61 -0.42
CA LEU A 317 27.66 5.98 0.80
C LEU A 317 27.38 7.43 1.19
N SER A 318 27.51 8.34 0.24
CA SER A 318 27.26 9.76 0.45
C SER A 318 25.78 10.03 0.68
N ILE A 319 24.91 9.32 -0.04
CA ILE A 319 23.46 9.44 0.04
C ILE A 319 22.83 8.04 0.08
N PRO A 320 22.62 7.49 1.30
CA PRO A 320 21.98 6.19 1.45
C PRO A 320 20.57 6.15 0.85
N LYS A 321 20.14 4.98 0.43
CA LYS A 321 18.75 4.75 0.00
C LYS A 321 17.78 4.94 1.17
N SER A 322 16.50 5.22 0.87
CA SER A 322 15.45 5.41 1.87
C SER A 322 15.25 4.20 2.80
N ASN A 323 15.54 2.98 2.33
CA ASN A 323 15.51 1.76 3.12
C ASN A 323 16.78 1.51 3.94
N GLY A 324 17.69 2.49 4.01
CA GLY A 324 18.93 2.40 4.77
C GLY A 324 20.09 1.71 4.04
N TYR A 325 19.91 1.27 2.80
CA TYR A 325 20.96 0.64 2.01
C TYR A 325 22.13 1.59 1.75
N GLU A 326 23.32 1.18 2.12
CA GLU A 326 24.59 1.89 1.92
C GLU A 326 25.58 0.95 1.20
N SER A 327 26.15 1.40 0.14
CA SER A 327 27.20 0.68 -0.60
C SER A 327 27.78 1.57 -1.69
N LEU A 328 28.95 1.24 -2.16
CA LEU A 328 29.54 1.83 -3.36
C LEU A 328 29.53 0.78 -4.45
N HIS A 329 28.90 1.08 -5.56
CA HIS A 329 28.84 0.19 -6.73
C HIS A 329 29.63 0.80 -7.87
N ILE A 330 30.60 0.05 -8.38
CA ILE A 330 31.35 0.38 -9.57
C ILE A 330 31.28 -0.76 -10.57
N THR A 331 31.36 -0.44 -11.83
CA THR A 331 31.52 -1.42 -12.91
C THR A 331 32.86 -1.15 -13.58
N VAL A 332 33.70 -2.17 -13.61
CA VAL A 332 35.06 -2.05 -14.16
C VAL A 332 35.27 -3.05 -15.29
N MET A 333 36.18 -2.71 -16.20
CA MET A 333 36.62 -3.60 -17.27
C MET A 333 37.66 -4.57 -16.71
N GLY A 334 37.28 -5.81 -16.52
CA GLY A 334 38.16 -6.88 -16.10
C GLY A 334 38.94 -7.52 -17.26
N PRO A 335 39.73 -8.56 -16.95
CA PRO A 335 40.42 -9.33 -17.98
C PRO A 335 39.46 -9.85 -19.07
N GLU A 336 39.99 -10.07 -20.27
CA GLU A 336 39.23 -10.58 -21.44
C GLU A 336 38.07 -9.67 -21.89
N GLY A 337 38.11 -8.37 -21.52
CA GLY A 337 37.09 -7.41 -21.92
C GLY A 337 35.71 -7.61 -21.30
N LYS A 338 35.62 -8.21 -20.14
CA LYS A 338 34.37 -8.46 -19.42
C LYS A 338 34.11 -7.41 -18.34
N TRP A 339 32.90 -6.87 -18.34
CA TRP A 339 32.49 -5.95 -17.28
C TRP A 339 32.18 -6.72 -15.99
N VAL A 340 32.74 -6.24 -14.89
CA VAL A 340 32.53 -6.78 -13.53
C VAL A 340 31.96 -5.69 -12.64
N GLU A 341 30.84 -5.97 -11.98
CA GLU A 341 30.30 -5.13 -10.93
C GLU A 341 31.03 -5.38 -9.63
N VAL A 342 31.56 -4.33 -9.02
CA VAL A 342 32.21 -4.39 -7.71
C VAL A 342 31.40 -3.61 -6.71
N GLN A 343 30.89 -4.28 -5.68
CA GLN A 343 30.20 -3.66 -4.56
C GLN A 343 31.19 -3.53 -3.39
N ILE A 344 31.30 -2.34 -2.84
CA ILE A 344 32.22 -2.04 -1.73
C ILE A 344 31.36 -1.55 -0.56
N ARG A 345 31.51 -2.21 0.58
CA ARG A 345 30.76 -1.88 1.80
C ARG A 345 31.48 -2.38 3.04
N THR A 346 31.09 -1.86 4.19
CA THR A 346 31.55 -2.37 5.48
C THR A 346 30.66 -3.51 5.98
N ARG A 347 31.08 -4.18 7.05
CA ARG A 347 30.32 -5.27 7.67
C ARG A 347 28.95 -4.80 8.14
N ARG A 348 28.84 -3.61 8.72
CA ARG A 348 27.56 -3.00 9.11
C ARG A 348 26.66 -2.77 7.91
N MET A 349 27.20 -2.19 6.85
CA MET A 349 26.45 -1.95 5.60
C MET A 349 25.99 -3.25 4.93
N ASP A 350 26.80 -4.29 5.00
CA ASP A 350 26.47 -5.62 4.47
C ASP A 350 25.33 -6.27 5.26
N GLU A 351 25.33 -6.13 6.58
CA GLU A 351 24.22 -6.61 7.42
C GLU A 351 22.89 -5.91 7.06
N ILE A 352 22.92 -4.60 6.86
CA ILE A 352 21.73 -3.85 6.40
C ILE A 352 21.31 -4.31 5.00
N ALA A 353 22.26 -4.56 4.09
CA ALA A 353 21.96 -5.05 2.75
C ALA A 353 21.35 -6.46 2.74
N GLU A 354 21.78 -7.33 3.65
CA GLU A 354 21.27 -8.71 3.78
C GLU A 354 19.93 -8.79 4.51
N ARG A 355 19.74 -7.98 5.56
CA ARG A 355 18.58 -8.05 6.46
C ARG A 355 17.58 -6.89 6.29
N GLY A 356 17.91 -5.91 5.48
CA GLY A 356 17.05 -4.79 5.15
C GLY A 356 16.72 -3.87 6.32
N LEU A 357 15.49 -3.42 6.37
CA LEU A 357 15.03 -2.41 7.32
C LEU A 357 15.20 -2.79 8.79
N ALA A 358 15.01 -4.05 9.12
CA ALA A 358 15.16 -4.52 10.51
C ALA A 358 16.60 -4.33 11.05
N ALA A 359 17.62 -4.54 10.22
CA ALA A 359 19.00 -4.26 10.58
C ALA A 359 19.26 -2.75 10.72
N HIS A 360 18.67 -1.93 9.86
CA HIS A 360 18.74 -0.48 9.97
C HIS A 360 18.16 0.02 11.30
N TRP A 361 17.03 -0.54 11.74
CA TRP A 361 16.45 -0.22 13.05
C TRP A 361 17.36 -0.57 14.22
N ARG A 362 18.12 -1.66 14.12
CA ARG A 362 19.10 -2.07 15.15
C ARG A 362 20.18 -1.00 15.37
N TYR A 363 20.64 -0.38 14.29
CA TYR A 363 21.71 0.62 14.35
C TYR A 363 21.23 2.05 14.64
N LYS A 364 20.03 2.42 14.16
CA LYS A 364 19.51 3.79 14.27
C LYS A 364 18.27 3.93 15.18
N GLY A 365 17.77 2.81 15.71
CA GLY A 365 16.53 2.78 16.52
C GLY A 365 15.25 2.82 15.68
N ILE A 366 14.15 2.34 16.28
CA ILE A 366 12.84 2.23 15.61
C ILE A 366 12.23 3.61 15.28
N LYS A 367 12.60 4.65 16.03
CA LYS A 367 12.09 6.03 15.89
C LYS A 367 12.91 6.90 14.93
N GLY A 368 13.91 6.36 14.25
CA GLY A 368 14.62 7.11 13.22
C GLY A 368 13.69 7.41 12.04
N GLU A 369 13.56 8.68 11.68
CA GLU A 369 12.87 9.11 10.46
C GLU A 369 13.48 8.40 9.26
N THR A 370 12.86 7.29 8.87
CA THR A 370 13.16 6.62 7.62
C THR A 370 12.24 7.20 6.55
N GLY A 371 12.74 7.44 5.34
CA GLY A 371 11.91 7.82 4.20
C GLY A 371 10.78 6.82 3.89
N LEU A 372 10.78 5.67 4.57
CA LEU A 372 9.74 4.66 4.53
C LEU A 372 8.48 5.05 5.31
N ASP A 373 8.59 5.80 6.43
CA ASP A 373 7.43 6.30 7.16
C ASP A 373 6.65 7.31 6.30
N GLU A 374 7.36 8.17 5.57
CA GLU A 374 6.76 9.08 4.59
C GLU A 374 6.09 8.31 3.45
N TRP A 375 6.74 7.26 2.95
CA TRP A 375 6.18 6.41 1.92
C TRP A 375 4.92 5.69 2.38
N LEU A 376 4.91 5.10 3.59
CA LEU A 376 3.73 4.46 4.17
C LEU A 376 2.58 5.46 4.37
N THR A 377 2.88 6.66 4.82
CA THR A 377 1.90 7.75 4.94
C THR A 377 1.33 8.11 3.58
N SER A 378 2.17 8.23 2.55
CA SER A 378 1.74 8.48 1.18
C SER A 378 0.86 7.36 0.63
N VAL A 379 1.21 6.11 0.88
CA VAL A 379 0.40 4.94 0.49
C VAL A 379 -0.96 4.97 1.16
N ARG A 380 -1.00 5.24 2.46
CA ARG A 380 -2.26 5.37 3.22
C ARG A 380 -3.14 6.48 2.66
N GLU A 381 -2.59 7.68 2.47
CA GLU A 381 -3.33 8.81 1.90
C GLU A 381 -3.84 8.52 0.48
N ALA A 382 -3.02 7.89 -0.36
CA ALA A 382 -3.42 7.50 -1.71
C ALA A 382 -4.57 6.51 -1.72
N LEU A 383 -4.54 5.51 -0.83
CA LEU A 383 -5.57 4.49 -0.71
C LEU A 383 -6.87 5.04 -0.10
N GLU A 384 -6.79 5.94 0.86
CA GLU A 384 -7.95 6.58 1.48
C GLU A 384 -8.68 7.53 0.52
N ASN A 385 -7.96 8.19 -0.39
CA ASN A 385 -8.50 9.16 -1.34
C ASN A 385 -8.75 8.58 -2.75
N ALA A 386 -8.43 7.32 -3.00
CA ALA A 386 -8.66 6.70 -4.30
C ALA A 386 -10.16 6.54 -4.59
N ASP A 387 -10.61 7.12 -5.68
CA ASP A 387 -11.88 6.74 -6.29
C ASP A 387 -11.78 5.27 -6.76
N ASN A 388 -12.91 4.58 -6.82
CA ASN A 388 -13.12 3.13 -6.99
C ASN A 388 -12.32 2.39 -8.11
N ASP A 389 -11.32 3.00 -8.73
CA ASP A 389 -10.49 2.35 -9.74
C ASP A 389 -9.21 1.73 -9.13
N SER A 390 -9.41 0.59 -8.49
CA SER A 390 -8.38 -0.16 -7.79
C SER A 390 -7.24 -0.67 -8.67
N MET A 391 -7.49 -0.88 -9.99
CA MET A 391 -6.42 -1.29 -10.91
C MET A 391 -5.40 -0.18 -11.14
N LYS A 392 -5.84 1.07 -11.27
CA LYS A 392 -4.92 2.22 -11.40
C LYS A 392 -4.10 2.46 -10.13
N VAL A 393 -4.72 2.28 -8.97
CA VAL A 393 -4.01 2.38 -7.68
C VAL A 393 -2.95 1.28 -7.57
N MET A 394 -3.28 0.07 -8.00
CA MET A 394 -2.35 -1.07 -7.98
C MET A 394 -1.16 -0.85 -8.92
N ASP A 395 -1.39 -0.39 -10.14
CA ASP A 395 -0.33 -0.12 -11.11
C ASP A 395 0.59 1.01 -10.62
N GLN A 396 0.02 2.08 -10.07
CA GLN A 396 0.79 3.17 -9.47
C GLN A 396 1.61 2.69 -8.27
N PHE A 397 1.03 1.87 -7.40
CA PHE A 397 1.70 1.29 -6.26
C PHE A 397 2.89 0.42 -6.67
N LYS A 398 2.75 -0.41 -7.71
CA LYS A 398 3.85 -1.21 -8.26
C LYS A 398 4.96 -0.33 -8.83
N MET A 399 4.63 0.71 -9.57
CA MET A 399 5.62 1.65 -10.09
C MET A 399 6.42 2.28 -8.96
N ASP A 400 5.77 2.75 -7.90
CA ASP A 400 6.42 3.38 -6.76
C ASP A 400 7.35 2.44 -5.98
N LEU A 401 7.07 1.13 -6.00
CA LEU A 401 7.89 0.13 -5.29
C LEU A 401 9.24 -0.15 -5.97
N TYR A 402 9.33 -0.02 -7.29
CA TYR A 402 10.53 -0.35 -8.06
C TYR A 402 11.34 0.86 -8.51
N GLU A 403 10.87 2.08 -8.25
CA GLU A 403 11.53 3.27 -8.77
C GLU A 403 12.90 3.52 -8.11
N ASP A 404 13.90 3.79 -8.96
CA ASP A 404 15.16 4.37 -8.54
C ASP A 404 14.93 5.80 -8.03
N GLU A 405 15.80 6.28 -7.15
CA GLU A 405 15.75 7.63 -6.60
C GLU A 405 16.63 8.60 -7.41
N VAL A 406 16.18 9.83 -7.56
CA VAL A 406 16.98 10.96 -8.01
C VAL A 406 17.15 11.97 -6.87
N PHE A 407 18.29 12.65 -6.85
CA PHE A 407 18.66 13.59 -5.80
C PHE A 407 18.72 14.99 -6.37
N VAL A 408 17.90 15.88 -5.84
CA VAL A 408 17.83 17.27 -6.26
C VAL A 408 18.15 18.21 -5.11
N PHE A 409 18.65 19.38 -5.42
CA PHE A 409 19.07 20.39 -4.44
C PHE A 409 18.20 21.63 -4.58
N THR A 410 17.89 22.26 -3.44
CA THR A 410 17.38 23.63 -3.44
C THR A 410 18.53 24.61 -3.66
N PRO A 411 18.26 25.89 -4.02
CA PRO A 411 19.30 26.92 -4.07
C PRO A 411 20.08 27.12 -2.76
N LYS A 412 19.48 26.75 -1.63
CA LYS A 412 20.11 26.82 -0.31
C LYS A 412 21.03 25.61 -0.04
N GLY A 413 21.03 24.61 -0.91
CA GLY A 413 21.81 23.40 -0.77
C GLY A 413 21.11 22.26 -0.03
N ASP A 414 19.81 22.39 0.31
CA ASP A 414 19.05 21.31 0.90
C ASP A 414 18.83 20.20 -0.12
N LEU A 415 19.08 18.97 0.30
CA LEU A 415 18.95 17.77 -0.52
C LEU A 415 17.60 17.13 -0.37
N PHE A 416 16.97 16.80 -1.51
CA PHE A 416 15.73 16.03 -1.58
C PHE A 416 15.88 14.79 -2.44
N LYS A 417 15.30 13.69 -1.96
CA LYS A 417 15.21 12.41 -2.69
C LYS A 417 13.84 12.30 -3.34
N LEU A 418 13.82 12.04 -4.63
CA LEU A 418 12.60 11.87 -5.42
C LEU A 418 12.66 10.56 -6.19
N ALA A 419 11.52 10.01 -6.56
CA ALA A 419 11.45 8.88 -7.48
C ALA A 419 12.01 9.28 -8.85
N LYS A 420 12.67 8.35 -9.52
CA LYS A 420 13.17 8.56 -10.89
C LYS A 420 12.00 8.88 -11.84
N GLY A 421 12.17 9.89 -12.66
CA GLY A 421 11.11 10.39 -13.54
C GLY A 421 10.24 11.47 -12.92
N ALA A 422 10.47 11.84 -11.66
CA ALA A 422 9.77 12.93 -11.00
C ALA A 422 9.94 14.24 -11.76
N THR A 423 8.86 15.01 -11.86
CA THR A 423 8.82 16.30 -12.53
C THR A 423 9.02 17.45 -11.55
N VAL A 424 9.18 18.65 -12.09
CA VAL A 424 9.18 19.90 -11.31
C VAL A 424 7.95 19.99 -10.39
N LEU A 425 6.78 19.64 -10.89
CA LEU A 425 5.55 19.66 -10.11
C LEU A 425 5.56 18.62 -8.98
N ASP A 426 6.07 17.41 -9.23
CA ASP A 426 6.30 16.40 -8.19
C ASP A 426 7.17 16.95 -7.07
N PHE A 427 8.26 17.63 -7.42
CA PHE A 427 9.17 18.22 -6.44
C PHE A 427 8.51 19.31 -5.62
N ALA A 428 7.73 20.20 -6.25
CA ALA A 428 7.00 21.25 -5.56
C ALA A 428 6.05 20.68 -4.48
N PHE A 429 5.30 19.63 -4.81
CA PHE A 429 4.45 18.93 -3.85
C PHE A 429 5.23 18.14 -2.80
N HIS A 430 6.41 17.67 -3.15
CA HIS A 430 7.30 16.97 -2.21
C HIS A 430 7.76 17.92 -1.10
N ILE A 431 8.11 19.15 -1.43
CA ILE A 431 8.53 20.17 -0.46
C ILE A 431 7.35 20.53 0.45
N HIS A 432 6.26 21.00 -0.13
CA HIS A 432 5.06 21.39 0.61
C HIS A 432 3.83 21.50 -0.30
N SER A 433 2.67 21.02 0.17
CA SER A 433 1.43 21.02 -0.61
C SER A 433 1.00 22.41 -1.08
N LYS A 434 1.15 23.46 -0.25
CA LYS A 434 0.83 24.83 -0.64
C LYS A 434 1.76 25.34 -1.75
N LEU A 435 3.02 24.97 -1.71
CA LEU A 435 4.00 25.34 -2.74
C LEU A 435 3.63 24.64 -4.06
N GLY A 436 3.30 23.35 -4.01
CA GLY A 436 2.83 22.59 -5.16
C GLY A 436 1.59 23.19 -5.81
N CYS A 437 0.59 23.56 -5.02
CA CYS A 437 -0.65 24.17 -5.53
C CYS A 437 -0.43 25.50 -6.25
N LYS A 438 0.60 26.26 -5.89
CA LYS A 438 0.94 27.56 -6.46
C LYS A 438 2.06 27.51 -7.53
N CYS A 439 2.58 26.34 -7.81
CA CYS A 439 3.70 26.15 -8.73
C CYS A 439 3.34 26.54 -10.17
N ILE A 440 4.16 27.37 -10.79
CA ILE A 440 4.03 27.75 -12.20
C ILE A 440 5.16 27.23 -13.06
N GLY A 441 6.22 26.77 -12.47
CA GLY A 441 7.42 26.25 -13.12
C GLY A 441 8.59 26.25 -12.14
N ALA A 442 9.79 26.12 -12.67
CA ALA A 442 11.02 26.20 -11.89
C ALA A 442 12.18 26.74 -12.71
N LYS A 443 13.24 27.13 -11.98
CA LYS A 443 14.57 27.28 -12.58
C LYS A 443 15.38 26.02 -12.23
N VAL A 444 15.75 25.26 -13.25
CA VAL A 444 16.61 24.10 -13.10
C VAL A 444 18.00 24.45 -13.61
N ASN A 445 18.99 24.44 -12.73
CA ASN A 445 20.37 24.86 -13.05
C ASN A 445 20.43 26.27 -13.69
N GLY A 446 19.59 27.19 -13.20
CA GLY A 446 19.47 28.57 -13.68
C GLY A 446 18.62 28.78 -14.93
N LYS A 447 18.06 27.73 -15.52
CA LYS A 447 17.19 27.79 -16.71
C LYS A 447 15.72 27.63 -16.33
N ASN A 448 14.86 28.50 -16.86
CA ASN A 448 13.42 28.37 -16.68
C ASN A 448 12.87 27.14 -17.40
N VAL A 449 12.10 26.32 -16.69
CA VAL A 449 11.48 25.09 -17.19
C VAL A 449 10.01 25.02 -16.77
N GLN A 450 9.26 24.22 -17.52
CA GLN A 450 7.83 23.99 -17.28
C GLN A 450 7.60 22.95 -16.19
N LEU A 451 6.35 22.85 -15.70
CA LEU A 451 5.92 21.89 -14.69
C LEU A 451 6.22 20.43 -15.03
N LYS A 452 6.17 20.06 -16.30
CA LYS A 452 6.37 18.70 -16.81
C LYS A 452 7.84 18.30 -16.94
N GLN A 453 8.78 19.21 -16.73
CA GLN A 453 10.22 18.93 -16.84
C GLN A 453 10.62 17.85 -15.84
N LYS A 454 11.19 16.76 -16.34
CA LYS A 454 11.75 15.69 -15.51
C LYS A 454 13.06 16.14 -14.90
N LEU A 455 13.29 15.77 -13.65
CA LEU A 455 14.46 16.10 -12.88
C LEU A 455 15.49 14.97 -12.92
N ASN A 456 16.76 15.35 -12.91
CA ASN A 456 17.89 14.43 -12.86
C ASN A 456 18.69 14.61 -11.57
N SER A 457 19.42 13.59 -11.16
CA SER A 457 20.32 13.69 -10.00
C SER A 457 21.35 14.78 -10.20
N GLY A 458 21.54 15.63 -9.18
CA GLY A 458 22.44 16.77 -9.22
C GLY A 458 21.79 18.08 -9.65
N ASP A 459 20.54 18.06 -10.09
CA ASP A 459 19.85 19.29 -10.47
C ASP A 459 19.62 20.20 -9.26
N GLN A 460 19.91 21.49 -9.45
CA GLN A 460 19.54 22.55 -8.52
C GLN A 460 18.22 23.15 -9.00
N VAL A 461 17.18 23.05 -8.17
CA VAL A 461 15.81 23.40 -8.53
C VAL A 461 15.26 24.49 -7.64
N GLU A 462 14.87 25.60 -8.24
CA GLU A 462 14.17 26.70 -7.59
C GLU A 462 12.72 26.74 -8.09
N ILE A 463 11.77 26.43 -7.22
CA ILE A 463 10.36 26.42 -7.56
C ILE A 463 9.85 27.86 -7.70
N MET A 464 9.18 28.14 -8.80
CA MET A 464 8.50 29.41 -9.04
C MET A 464 7.02 29.28 -8.76
N THR A 465 6.47 30.24 -8.04
CA THR A 465 5.05 30.24 -7.62
C THR A 465 4.32 31.52 -8.02
N SER A 466 3.00 31.42 -8.16
CA SER A 466 2.11 32.54 -8.33
C SER A 466 0.91 32.41 -7.40
N ASN A 467 0.48 33.53 -6.81
CA ASN A 467 -0.71 33.55 -5.95
C ASN A 467 -2.02 33.28 -6.72
N THR A 468 -2.00 33.47 -8.03
CA THR A 468 -3.16 33.23 -8.90
C THR A 468 -3.21 31.78 -9.43
N GLN A 469 -2.14 31.01 -9.23
CA GLN A 469 -2.10 29.60 -9.66
C GLN A 469 -2.95 28.73 -8.75
N THR A 470 -3.69 27.83 -9.38
CA THR A 470 -4.51 26.80 -8.72
C THR A 470 -4.28 25.45 -9.39
N PRO A 471 -4.42 24.35 -8.66
CA PRO A 471 -4.34 23.01 -9.24
C PRO A 471 -5.35 22.80 -10.35
N LYS A 472 -4.94 22.06 -11.36
CA LYS A 472 -5.76 21.71 -12.53
C LYS A 472 -5.86 20.21 -12.68
N GLN A 473 -6.93 19.72 -13.29
CA GLN A 473 -7.14 18.30 -13.56
C GLN A 473 -6.00 17.72 -14.42
N ASP A 474 -5.49 18.50 -15.37
CA ASP A 474 -4.38 18.12 -16.26
C ASP A 474 -3.09 17.81 -15.51
N TRP A 475 -2.91 18.35 -14.31
CA TRP A 475 -1.73 18.12 -13.50
C TRP A 475 -1.55 16.66 -13.13
N LEU A 476 -2.64 15.90 -13.05
CA LEU A 476 -2.58 14.45 -12.82
C LEU A 476 -1.85 13.69 -13.94
N ASN A 477 -1.80 14.26 -15.14
CA ASN A 477 -1.05 13.70 -16.27
C ASN A 477 0.42 14.14 -16.29
N ILE A 478 0.76 15.19 -15.55
CA ILE A 478 2.13 15.73 -15.47
C ILE A 478 2.94 15.01 -14.40
N VAL A 479 2.33 14.76 -13.22
CA VAL A 479 3.01 14.15 -12.09
C VAL A 479 3.15 12.64 -12.26
N THR A 480 4.23 12.11 -11.70
CA THR A 480 4.53 10.67 -11.71
C THR A 480 4.48 10.05 -10.32
N THR A 481 4.70 10.85 -9.26
CA THR A 481 4.69 10.33 -7.88
C THR A 481 3.29 10.21 -7.33
N SER A 482 3.05 9.17 -6.51
CA SER A 482 1.77 8.99 -5.83
C SER A 482 1.48 10.10 -4.82
N LYS A 483 2.50 10.62 -4.14
CA LYS A 483 2.36 11.73 -3.20
C LYS A 483 1.80 12.98 -3.88
N ALA A 484 2.39 13.40 -5.00
CA ALA A 484 1.91 14.56 -5.76
C ALA A 484 0.49 14.32 -6.29
N ARG A 485 0.23 13.15 -6.84
CA ARG A 485 -1.08 12.79 -7.37
C ARG A 485 -2.18 12.83 -6.30
N THR A 486 -1.89 12.29 -5.12
CA THR A 486 -2.80 12.31 -3.98
C THR A 486 -3.07 13.74 -3.51
N LYS A 487 -2.03 14.56 -3.38
CA LYS A 487 -2.16 15.96 -2.95
C LYS A 487 -2.91 16.83 -3.97
N ILE A 488 -2.70 16.59 -5.25
CA ILE A 488 -3.46 17.25 -6.31
C ILE A 488 -4.94 16.89 -6.24
N ARG A 489 -5.27 15.59 -6.13
CA ARG A 489 -6.64 15.13 -6.00
C ARG A 489 -7.33 15.71 -4.77
N GLN A 490 -6.64 15.75 -3.64
CA GLN A 490 -7.12 16.37 -2.42
C GLN A 490 -7.39 17.86 -2.63
N ALA A 491 -6.45 18.59 -3.23
CA ALA A 491 -6.59 20.01 -3.50
C ALA A 491 -7.75 20.30 -4.48
N LEU A 492 -7.90 19.51 -5.53
CA LEU A 492 -9.03 19.64 -6.47
C LEU A 492 -10.38 19.40 -5.76
N LYS A 493 -10.45 18.40 -4.90
CA LYS A 493 -11.64 18.09 -4.12
C LYS A 493 -11.98 19.21 -3.14
N GLU A 494 -10.99 19.78 -2.46
CA GLU A 494 -11.17 20.94 -1.58
C GLU A 494 -11.61 22.19 -2.35
N MET A 495 -11.07 22.43 -3.55
CA MET A 495 -11.51 23.52 -4.42
C MET A 495 -12.97 23.39 -4.81
N VAL A 496 -13.38 22.20 -5.23
CA VAL A 496 -14.78 21.90 -5.56
C VAL A 496 -15.66 22.10 -4.33
N ALA A 497 -15.25 21.62 -3.16
CA ALA A 497 -16.00 21.81 -1.92
C ALA A 497 -16.15 23.29 -1.55
N ARG A 498 -15.09 24.12 -1.71
CA ARG A 498 -15.14 25.57 -1.48
C ARG A 498 -16.06 26.26 -2.48
N GLN A 499 -16.00 25.89 -3.75
CA GLN A 499 -16.89 26.43 -4.78
C GLN A 499 -18.34 26.09 -4.49
N HIS A 500 -18.62 24.87 -4.03
CA HIS A 500 -19.95 24.46 -3.61
C HIS A 500 -20.43 25.25 -2.38
N ALA A 501 -19.57 25.41 -1.37
CA ALA A 501 -19.88 26.19 -0.18
C ALA A 501 -20.17 27.65 -0.54
N PHE A 502 -19.36 28.24 -1.41
CA PHE A 502 -19.58 29.58 -1.92
C PHE A 502 -20.89 29.73 -2.70
N ALA A 503 -21.18 28.78 -3.59
CA ALA A 503 -22.42 28.76 -4.35
C ALA A 503 -23.63 28.60 -3.42
N LYS A 504 -23.54 27.72 -2.43
CA LYS A 504 -24.59 27.52 -1.42
C LYS A 504 -24.81 28.78 -0.58
N GLU A 505 -23.74 29.39 -0.08
CA GLU A 505 -23.82 30.66 0.67
C GLU A 505 -24.42 31.79 -0.17
N THR A 506 -24.03 31.90 -1.42
CA THR A 506 -24.58 32.90 -2.36
C THR A 506 -26.07 32.67 -2.57
N LEU A 507 -26.49 31.43 -2.76
CA LEU A 507 -27.91 31.09 -2.87
C LEU A 507 -28.67 31.43 -1.58
N GLU A 508 -28.18 30.98 -0.43
CA GLU A 508 -28.82 31.24 0.87
C GLU A 508 -28.99 32.75 1.14
N ARG A 509 -27.96 33.53 0.85
CA ARG A 509 -27.99 35.00 0.97
C ARG A 509 -29.03 35.62 0.04
N LYS A 510 -29.13 35.16 -1.21
CA LYS A 510 -30.11 35.60 -2.18
C LYS A 510 -31.53 35.19 -1.80
N PHE A 511 -31.71 33.97 -1.27
CA PHE A 511 -32.98 33.49 -0.70
C PHE A 511 -33.45 34.42 0.44
N LYS A 512 -32.53 34.73 1.38
CA LYS A 512 -32.80 35.63 2.50
C LYS A 512 -33.17 37.04 2.03
N ASN A 513 -32.46 37.58 1.05
CA ASN A 513 -32.73 38.90 0.49
C ASN A 513 -34.12 38.96 -0.18
N ARG A 514 -34.57 37.90 -0.80
CA ARG A 514 -35.90 37.80 -1.41
C ARG A 514 -36.99 37.32 -0.44
N LYS A 515 -36.66 37.08 0.83
CA LYS A 515 -37.55 36.55 1.87
C LYS A 515 -38.20 35.19 1.46
N LEU A 516 -37.45 34.36 0.78
CA LEU A 516 -37.85 33.03 0.37
C LEU A 516 -37.35 32.00 1.37
N GLU A 517 -38.20 31.04 1.70
CA GLU A 517 -37.72 29.87 2.47
C GLU A 517 -36.96 28.93 1.56
N TYR A 518 -35.78 28.49 2.02
CA TYR A 518 -35.00 27.49 1.34
C TYR A 518 -35.51 26.08 1.74
N ASP A 519 -36.09 25.38 0.78
CA ASP A 519 -36.47 23.98 0.93
C ASP A 519 -35.58 23.11 0.04
N GLU A 520 -34.82 22.24 0.67
CA GLU A 520 -33.85 21.39 -0.01
C GLU A 520 -34.49 20.44 -1.04
N ALA A 521 -35.70 19.97 -0.72
CA ALA A 521 -36.48 19.11 -1.61
C ALA A 521 -36.90 19.81 -2.89
N THR A 522 -37.42 21.02 -2.78
CA THR A 522 -37.80 21.85 -3.95
C THR A 522 -36.57 22.18 -4.80
N MET A 523 -35.42 22.48 -4.16
CA MET A 523 -34.16 22.74 -4.86
C MET A 523 -33.68 21.50 -5.61
N MET A 524 -33.76 20.31 -5.03
CA MET A 524 -33.36 19.07 -5.68
C MET A 524 -34.23 18.77 -6.92
N ARG A 525 -35.53 19.01 -6.86
CA ARG A 525 -36.43 18.87 -8.00
C ARG A 525 -36.11 19.87 -9.10
N LEU A 526 -35.80 21.11 -8.72
CA LEU A 526 -35.36 22.14 -9.66
C LEU A 526 -34.08 21.73 -10.39
N ILE A 527 -33.07 21.22 -9.64
CA ILE A 527 -31.80 20.76 -10.19
C ILE A 527 -32.02 19.66 -11.23
N LYS A 528 -32.90 18.70 -10.91
CA LYS A 528 -33.26 17.60 -11.84
C LYS A 528 -33.97 18.13 -13.07
N ARG A 529 -34.90 19.09 -12.90
CA ARG A 529 -35.64 19.71 -14.01
C ARG A 529 -34.74 20.52 -14.94
N LEU A 530 -33.71 21.15 -14.40
CA LEU A 530 -32.71 21.90 -15.17
C LEU A 530 -31.76 20.99 -15.97
N GLY A 531 -31.85 19.67 -15.80
CA GLY A 531 -31.09 18.68 -16.56
C GLY A 531 -29.71 18.37 -16.00
N PHE A 532 -29.39 18.81 -14.78
CA PHE A 532 -28.14 18.48 -14.13
C PHE A 532 -28.15 17.04 -13.61
N LYS A 533 -27.07 16.32 -13.85
CA LYS A 533 -26.93 14.93 -13.44
C LYS A 533 -26.73 14.76 -11.93
N ASN A 534 -26.21 15.78 -11.27
CA ASN A 534 -25.95 15.77 -9.83
C ASN A 534 -25.92 17.19 -9.26
N VAL A 535 -26.01 17.28 -7.94
CA VAL A 535 -25.95 18.54 -7.19
C VAL A 535 -24.61 19.26 -7.36
N THR A 536 -23.54 18.49 -7.52
CA THR A 536 -22.19 18.99 -7.74
C THR A 536 -22.08 19.82 -9.01
N GLU A 537 -22.64 19.31 -10.11
CA GLU A 537 -22.66 20.02 -11.39
C GLU A 537 -23.44 21.33 -11.31
N PHE A 538 -24.58 21.32 -10.61
CA PHE A 538 -25.39 22.51 -10.38
C PHE A 538 -24.64 23.60 -9.61
N TYR A 539 -24.04 23.28 -8.46
CA TYR A 539 -23.27 24.23 -7.69
C TYR A 539 -22.02 24.73 -8.44
N GLN A 540 -21.38 23.85 -9.22
CA GLN A 540 -20.26 24.24 -10.05
C GLN A 540 -20.66 25.27 -11.09
N LYS A 541 -21.81 25.10 -11.75
CA LYS A 541 -22.33 26.06 -12.73
C LYS A 541 -22.70 27.42 -12.10
N ILE A 542 -23.16 27.42 -10.86
CA ILE A 542 -23.40 28.67 -10.12
C ILE A 542 -22.08 29.35 -9.75
N ALA A 543 -21.10 28.58 -9.26
CA ALA A 543 -19.79 29.09 -8.90
C ALA A 543 -19.02 29.67 -10.10
N ASP A 544 -19.16 29.06 -11.27
CA ASP A 544 -18.52 29.50 -12.51
C ASP A 544 -19.24 30.70 -13.17
N GLY A 545 -20.41 31.09 -12.65
CA GLY A 545 -21.23 32.15 -13.24
C GLY A 545 -21.94 31.73 -14.52
N ALA A 546 -21.90 30.46 -14.89
CA ALA A 546 -22.59 29.92 -16.06
C ALA A 546 -24.11 29.83 -15.86
N LEU A 547 -24.55 29.76 -14.62
CA LEU A 547 -25.95 29.79 -14.21
C LEU A 547 -26.21 31.06 -13.39
N ASP A 548 -27.15 31.91 -13.88
CA ASP A 548 -27.52 33.13 -13.15
C ASP A 548 -28.31 32.78 -11.88
N VAL A 549 -27.86 33.31 -10.75
CA VAL A 549 -28.49 33.06 -9.44
C VAL A 549 -29.90 33.62 -9.39
N ASN A 550 -30.14 34.80 -9.96
CA ASN A 550 -31.46 35.42 -9.95
C ASN A 550 -32.47 34.63 -10.81
N GLU A 551 -32.03 34.19 -11.97
CA GLU A 551 -32.85 33.33 -12.85
C GLU A 551 -33.15 31.99 -12.18
N THR A 552 -32.15 31.42 -11.47
CA THR A 552 -32.32 30.17 -10.70
C THR A 552 -33.36 30.35 -9.59
N LEU A 553 -33.39 31.51 -8.92
CA LEU A 553 -34.39 31.82 -7.90
C LEU A 553 -35.78 31.96 -8.48
N ASP A 554 -35.90 32.58 -9.64
CA ASP A 554 -37.17 32.70 -10.34
C ASP A 554 -37.73 31.32 -10.70
N LYS A 555 -36.90 30.46 -11.20
CA LYS A 555 -37.22 29.03 -11.47
C LYS A 555 -37.52 28.23 -10.19
N TYR A 556 -36.89 28.56 -9.09
CA TYR A 556 -37.18 27.96 -7.78
C TYR A 556 -38.58 28.35 -7.30
N VAL A 557 -38.97 29.62 -7.41
CA VAL A 557 -40.31 30.11 -7.06
C VAL A 557 -41.38 29.44 -7.94
N GLU A 558 -41.10 29.27 -9.24
CA GLU A 558 -41.97 28.55 -10.15
C GLU A 558 -42.12 27.09 -9.77
N GLN A 559 -41.04 26.43 -9.37
CA GLN A 559 -41.08 25.05 -8.89
C GLN A 559 -41.87 24.92 -7.59
N GLN A 560 -41.70 25.87 -6.67
CA GLN A 560 -42.44 25.91 -5.42
C GLN A 560 -43.97 26.08 -5.66
N LYS A 561 -44.35 26.93 -6.61
CA LYS A 561 -45.76 27.09 -7.01
C LYS A 561 -46.33 25.79 -7.57
N ARG A 562 -45.59 25.12 -8.45
CA ARG A 562 -46.03 23.82 -9.02
C ARG A 562 -46.19 22.75 -7.94
N ASP A 563 -45.31 22.75 -6.97
CA ASP A 563 -45.39 21.80 -5.84
C ASP A 563 -46.57 22.12 -4.94
N ASN A 564 -46.91 23.38 -4.73
CA ASN A 564 -48.09 23.81 -3.97
C ASN A 564 -49.37 23.56 -4.74
N ASP A 565 -49.41 23.81 -6.06
CA ASP A 565 -50.58 23.55 -6.90
C ASP A 565 -50.95 22.05 -6.94
N THR A 566 -49.95 21.19 -6.93
CA THR A 566 -50.16 19.74 -6.78
C THR A 566 -50.65 19.36 -5.38
N HIS A 567 -50.34 20.15 -4.37
CA HIS A 567 -50.82 19.95 -3.00
C HIS A 567 -52.27 20.48 -2.85
N ASP A 568 -52.60 21.59 -3.49
CA ASP A 568 -53.96 22.16 -3.47
C ASP A 568 -54.97 21.29 -4.25
N GLU A 569 -54.54 20.64 -5.34
CA GLU A 569 -55.41 19.66 -6.06
C GLU A 569 -55.75 18.44 -5.17
N ILE A 570 -54.91 18.10 -4.21
CA ILE A 570 -55.16 17.00 -3.25
C ILE A 570 -56.15 17.44 -2.16
N ILE A 571 -56.18 18.73 -1.78
CA ILE A 571 -57.04 19.27 -0.72
C ILE A 571 -58.51 19.39 -1.15
N TYR A 572 -58.80 19.53 -2.43
CA TYR A 572 -60.17 19.65 -2.97
C TYR A 572 -60.84 18.32 -3.34
N ARG A 573 -60.23 17.17 -3.05
CA ARG A 573 -60.87 15.87 -3.26
C ARG A 573 -61.71 15.46 -2.04
N SER A 574 -62.85 14.84 -2.32
CA SER A 574 -63.75 14.35 -1.27
C SER A 574 -62.99 13.40 -0.30
N ALA A 575 -63.42 13.34 0.95
CA ALA A 575 -62.83 12.46 1.95
C ALA A 575 -62.76 10.98 1.51
N GLU A 576 -63.67 10.52 0.66
CA GLU A 576 -63.67 9.20 0.04
C GLU A 576 -62.58 9.04 -1.04
N GLY A 577 -62.36 10.09 -1.86
CA GLY A 577 -61.29 10.09 -2.85
C GLY A 577 -59.90 10.17 -2.23
N TYR A 578 -59.78 10.86 -1.10
CA TYR A 578 -58.52 10.95 -0.34
C TYR A 578 -58.16 9.57 0.26
N ASN A 579 -59.12 8.89 0.88
CA ASN A 579 -58.91 7.55 1.44
C ASN A 579 -58.60 6.49 0.38
N LEU A 580 -59.25 6.56 -0.79
CA LEU A 580 -58.98 5.66 -1.91
C LEU A 580 -57.63 5.89 -2.56
N GLN A 581 -57.20 7.14 -2.66
CA GLN A 581 -55.84 7.46 -3.19
C GLN A 581 -54.75 7.15 -2.18
N ALA A 582 -54.92 7.44 -0.91
CA ALA A 582 -53.98 7.03 0.13
C ALA A 582 -53.87 5.50 0.17
N ALA A 583 -55.00 4.79 0.07
CA ALA A 583 -55.03 3.33 -0.02
C ALA A 583 -54.44 2.79 -1.34
N GLN A 584 -54.58 3.51 -2.46
CA GLN A 584 -53.97 3.14 -3.75
C GLN A 584 -52.47 3.49 -3.81
N GLU A 585 -52.04 4.60 -3.21
CA GLU A 585 -50.63 4.94 -3.08
C GLU A 585 -49.91 3.99 -2.11
N GLU A 586 -50.61 3.50 -1.07
CA GLU A 586 -50.11 2.43 -0.19
C GLU A 586 -50.03 1.06 -0.89
N SER A 587 -50.78 0.83 -1.95
CA SER A 587 -50.85 -0.47 -2.63
C SER A 587 -49.99 -0.58 -3.90
N THR A 588 -49.44 0.50 -4.42
CA THR A 588 -48.77 0.52 -5.74
C THR A 588 -47.25 0.54 -5.71
N SER A 589 -46.60 0.74 -4.57
CA SER A 589 -45.15 0.59 -4.50
C SER A 589 -44.76 -0.27 -3.32
N LYS A 590 -44.18 -1.41 -3.61
CA LYS A 590 -43.54 -2.29 -2.62
C LYS A 590 -42.30 -1.66 -1.95
N GLU A 591 -41.99 -0.41 -2.27
CA GLU A 591 -40.80 0.31 -1.84
C GLU A 591 -41.10 1.52 -0.93
N ASP A 592 -42.37 1.89 -0.71
CA ASP A 592 -42.74 3.12 0.01
C ASP A 592 -43.00 2.95 1.52
N VAL A 593 -42.16 2.20 2.20
CA VAL A 593 -42.16 2.17 3.66
C VAL A 593 -41.33 3.32 4.27
N LEU A 594 -40.59 4.03 3.45
CA LEU A 594 -39.66 5.10 3.90
C LEU A 594 -40.15 6.47 3.40
N VAL A 595 -40.39 7.39 4.32
CA VAL A 595 -40.65 8.80 4.01
C VAL A 595 -39.37 9.59 4.17
N ILE A 596 -38.89 10.10 3.06
CA ILE A 596 -37.77 11.04 3.02
C ILE A 596 -38.41 12.40 2.85
N ASP A 597 -38.24 13.29 3.78
CA ASP A 597 -38.87 14.61 3.88
C ASP A 597 -40.09 14.79 2.95
N GLN A 598 -41.23 15.14 3.47
CA GLN A 598 -42.56 15.06 2.77
C GLN A 598 -42.59 15.63 1.35
N ASN A 599 -41.56 16.36 0.95
CA ASN A 599 -41.45 17.05 -0.33
C ASN A 599 -40.51 16.36 -1.35
N LEU A 600 -39.91 15.21 -1.05
CA LEU A 600 -38.97 14.51 -1.93
C LEU A 600 -39.65 13.40 -2.79
N LYS A 601 -40.81 13.70 -3.36
CA LYS A 601 -41.46 12.78 -4.31
C LYS A 601 -40.65 12.68 -5.60
N GLY A 602 -40.30 11.44 -6.00
CA GLY A 602 -39.69 11.14 -7.30
C GLY A 602 -38.15 11.03 -7.30
N LEU A 603 -37.49 11.05 -6.16
CA LEU A 603 -36.06 10.71 -6.07
C LEU A 603 -35.88 9.22 -5.74
N GLU A 604 -35.02 8.56 -6.50
CA GLU A 604 -34.62 7.19 -6.19
C GLU A 604 -33.79 7.15 -4.90
N PHE A 605 -34.18 6.29 -4.00
CA PHE A 605 -33.39 6.02 -2.80
C PHE A 605 -32.92 4.56 -2.76
N LYS A 606 -31.80 4.33 -2.11
CA LYS A 606 -31.22 3.01 -1.86
C LYS A 606 -30.80 2.90 -0.42
N LEU A 607 -30.99 1.73 0.19
CA LEU A 607 -30.48 1.47 1.52
C LEU A 607 -28.95 1.34 1.47
N ALA A 608 -28.28 1.95 2.45
CA ALA A 608 -26.82 1.92 2.51
C ALA A 608 -26.30 0.56 2.96
N LYS A 609 -25.40 -0.02 2.18
CA LYS A 609 -24.78 -1.33 2.49
C LYS A 609 -23.86 -1.31 3.71
N CYS A 610 -23.36 -0.14 4.12
CA CYS A 610 -22.44 0.00 5.25
C CYS A 610 -23.10 -0.19 6.63
N CYS A 611 -24.42 0.02 6.73
CA CYS A 611 -25.18 -0.09 7.97
C CYS A 611 -26.48 -0.87 7.82
N ASN A 612 -26.92 -1.22 6.62
CA ASN A 612 -28.09 -2.03 6.31
C ASN A 612 -29.33 -1.65 7.14
N PRO A 613 -29.88 -0.42 6.99
CA PRO A 613 -31.01 0.01 7.78
C PRO A 613 -32.24 -0.88 7.52
N ILE A 614 -32.98 -1.18 8.56
CA ILE A 614 -34.23 -1.94 8.53
C ILE A 614 -35.36 -1.11 9.10
N TYR A 615 -36.59 -1.52 8.84
CA TYR A 615 -37.76 -0.85 9.40
C TYR A 615 -37.68 -0.77 10.93
N GLY A 616 -37.89 0.45 11.45
CA GLY A 616 -37.80 0.76 12.89
C GLY A 616 -36.46 1.36 13.34
N ASP A 617 -35.44 1.31 12.51
CA ASP A 617 -34.19 2.01 12.82
C ASP A 617 -34.36 3.54 12.68
N ASP A 618 -33.67 4.31 13.51
CA ASP A 618 -33.51 5.74 13.28
C ASP A 618 -32.61 5.95 12.06
N VAL A 619 -33.12 6.66 11.05
CA VAL A 619 -32.45 6.80 9.77
C VAL A 619 -32.34 8.25 9.31
N PHE A 620 -31.38 8.49 8.44
CA PHE A 620 -31.23 9.72 7.69
C PHE A 620 -30.90 9.45 6.22
N GLY A 621 -31.26 10.36 5.35
CA GLY A 621 -30.87 10.30 3.96
C GLY A 621 -29.57 11.06 3.70
N PHE A 622 -28.72 10.51 2.84
CA PHE A 622 -27.51 11.16 2.35
C PHE A 622 -27.56 11.30 0.83
N VAL A 623 -27.55 12.53 0.34
CA VAL A 623 -27.60 12.82 -1.09
C VAL A 623 -26.25 12.49 -1.73
N THR A 624 -26.24 11.54 -2.64
CA THR A 624 -25.02 11.12 -3.35
C THR A 624 -24.66 12.09 -4.48
N VAL A 625 -23.42 12.05 -4.92
CA VAL A 625 -22.92 12.86 -6.05
C VAL A 625 -23.68 12.54 -7.36
N SER A 626 -24.17 11.32 -7.48
CA SER A 626 -24.97 10.86 -8.63
C SER A 626 -26.45 11.29 -8.61
N GLY A 627 -26.88 12.08 -7.62
CA GLY A 627 -28.23 12.61 -7.50
C GLY A 627 -29.26 11.67 -6.85
N GLY A 628 -28.86 10.50 -6.38
CA GLY A 628 -29.70 9.59 -5.60
C GLY A 628 -29.52 9.78 -4.10
N ILE A 629 -30.44 9.24 -3.31
CA ILE A 629 -30.37 9.28 -1.83
C ILE A 629 -29.99 7.90 -1.30
N LYS A 630 -28.99 7.84 -0.43
CA LYS A 630 -28.66 6.65 0.37
C LYS A 630 -29.19 6.81 1.78
N ILE A 631 -29.96 5.85 2.24
CA ILE A 631 -30.52 5.84 3.58
C ILE A 631 -29.54 5.12 4.51
N HIS A 632 -29.12 5.82 5.54
CA HIS A 632 -28.22 5.34 6.57
C HIS A 632 -28.91 5.29 7.92
N ARG A 633 -28.49 4.40 8.79
CA ARG A 633 -28.88 4.43 10.21
C ARG A 633 -28.24 5.63 10.89
N ALA A 634 -28.92 6.20 11.86
CA ALA A 634 -28.42 7.33 12.64
C ALA A 634 -27.11 7.01 13.40
N ASP A 635 -26.94 5.75 13.80
CA ASP A 635 -25.74 5.20 14.45
C ASP A 635 -24.72 4.56 13.49
N CYS A 636 -24.85 4.82 12.19
CA CYS A 636 -23.90 4.34 11.19
C CYS A 636 -22.46 4.78 11.55
N PRO A 637 -21.45 3.89 11.48
CA PRO A 637 -20.05 4.26 11.75
C PRO A 637 -19.56 5.45 10.94
N ASN A 638 -20.13 5.66 9.76
CA ASN A 638 -19.78 6.78 8.87
C ASN A 638 -20.60 8.05 9.14
N ALA A 639 -21.62 8.00 10.01
CA ALA A 639 -22.56 9.11 10.22
C ALA A 639 -21.88 10.37 10.76
N THR A 640 -20.97 10.21 11.72
CA THR A 640 -20.23 11.36 12.31
C THR A 640 -19.42 12.09 11.24
N GLN A 641 -18.69 11.36 10.43
CA GLN A 641 -17.88 11.93 9.35
C GLN A 641 -18.74 12.57 8.25
N MET A 642 -19.89 11.96 7.96
CA MET A 642 -20.85 12.53 7.00
C MET A 642 -21.44 13.85 7.51
N ARG A 643 -21.77 13.94 8.80
CA ARG A 643 -22.31 15.14 9.43
C ARG A 643 -21.27 16.26 9.51
N GLU A 644 -20.05 15.94 9.88
CA GLU A 644 -18.97 16.93 10.00
C GLU A 644 -18.52 17.48 8.64
N ARG A 645 -18.33 16.61 7.65
CA ARG A 645 -17.77 16.98 6.35
C ARG A 645 -18.81 17.35 5.29
N PHE A 646 -20.00 16.76 5.38
CA PHE A 646 -21.03 16.84 4.34
C PHE A 646 -22.43 17.05 4.92
N GLY A 647 -22.56 17.77 6.03
CA GLY A 647 -23.83 18.01 6.71
C GLY A 647 -24.91 18.60 5.81
N TYR A 648 -24.51 19.37 4.80
CA TYR A 648 -25.40 19.95 3.79
C TYR A 648 -26.04 18.93 2.83
N ARG A 649 -25.56 17.67 2.83
CA ARG A 649 -26.10 16.57 2.03
C ARG A 649 -27.04 15.64 2.82
N ILE A 650 -27.25 15.94 4.09
CA ILE A 650 -28.08 15.14 4.98
C ILE A 650 -29.51 15.62 4.88
N VAL A 651 -30.43 14.72 4.64
CA VAL A 651 -31.86 14.96 4.62
C VAL A 651 -32.55 14.10 5.67
N LYS A 652 -33.63 14.60 6.23
CA LYS A 652 -34.42 13.84 7.21
C LYS A 652 -35.12 12.67 6.52
N ALA A 653 -35.08 11.52 7.14
CA ALA A 653 -35.78 10.33 6.70
C ALA A 653 -36.45 9.64 7.88
N ARG A 654 -37.61 9.05 7.65
CA ARG A 654 -38.36 8.27 8.64
C ARG A 654 -39.13 7.16 7.98
N TRP A 655 -39.41 6.12 8.71
CA TRP A 655 -40.28 5.04 8.25
C TRP A 655 -41.73 5.47 8.34
N ALA A 656 -42.53 5.16 7.28
CA ALA A 656 -43.98 5.40 7.25
C ALA A 656 -44.72 4.07 7.32
N GLY A 657 -45.55 3.92 8.32
CA GLY A 657 -46.46 2.78 8.46
C GLY A 657 -45.79 1.48 8.92
N LYS A 658 -46.56 0.39 8.88
CA LYS A 658 -46.04 -0.96 9.23
C LYS A 658 -45.57 -1.64 7.95
N SER A 659 -44.35 -2.16 7.94
CA SER A 659 -43.89 -2.99 6.83
C SER A 659 -44.60 -4.33 6.84
N VAL A 660 -45.49 -4.55 5.92
CA VAL A 660 -46.09 -5.87 5.69
C VAL A 660 -45.45 -6.44 4.42
N GLY A 661 -44.55 -7.41 4.59
CA GLY A 661 -43.98 -8.17 3.49
C GLY A 661 -42.74 -7.58 2.82
N THR A 662 -42.12 -6.54 3.37
CA THR A 662 -40.85 -6.01 2.86
C THR A 662 -39.67 -6.91 3.24
N GLN A 663 -38.90 -7.35 2.23
CA GLN A 663 -37.71 -8.16 2.46
C GLN A 663 -36.46 -7.26 2.53
N TYR A 664 -35.68 -7.41 3.56
CA TYR A 664 -34.41 -6.69 3.73
C TYR A 664 -33.24 -7.67 3.55
N PRO A 665 -32.19 -7.28 2.83
CA PRO A 665 -30.99 -8.10 2.78
C PRO A 665 -30.28 -8.08 4.12
N ILE A 666 -30.19 -9.24 4.76
CA ILE A 666 -29.47 -9.43 6.03
C ILE A 666 -28.25 -10.30 5.75
N THR A 667 -27.09 -9.86 6.19
CA THR A 667 -25.87 -10.68 6.19
C THR A 667 -25.75 -11.33 7.57
N LEU A 668 -25.98 -12.63 7.65
CA LEU A 668 -25.82 -13.41 8.87
C LEU A 668 -24.39 -13.99 8.89
N ARG A 669 -23.65 -13.70 9.95
CA ARG A 669 -22.40 -14.38 10.26
C ARG A 669 -22.73 -15.56 11.17
N VAL A 670 -22.71 -16.77 10.62
CA VAL A 670 -22.81 -17.99 11.43
C VAL A 670 -21.42 -18.35 11.91
N VAL A 671 -21.23 -18.29 13.22
CA VAL A 671 -20.02 -18.76 13.88
C VAL A 671 -20.32 -20.17 14.34
N GLY A 672 -19.74 -21.17 13.65
CA GLY A 672 -19.83 -22.57 14.00
C GLY A 672 -18.60 -23.04 14.75
#